data_347f7033cf99a23af21b9b2af8107fff
#
_entry.id   347f7033cf99a23af21b9b2af8107fff
#
_cell.length_a   1.000
_cell.length_b   1.000
_cell.length_c   1.000
_cell.angle_alpha   90.00
_cell.angle_beta   90.00
_cell.angle_gamma   90.00
#
_symmetry.space_group_name_H-M   'P 1'
#
loop_
_entity.id
_entity.type
_entity.pdbx_description
1 polymer ?
#
loop_
_entity_poly.entity_id
_entity_poly.type
_entity_poly.pdbx_seq_one_letter_code
_entity_poly.pdbx_strand_id
1 'polypeptide(L)'
;MLFFAESIKGGETAQCRTIMGKSELLYVIKPSQQTKETLLQLLADHKEVQFVSLMGVDLAGNDTDEKIPVNIFLHDIDKFLTGSAAQTDGSSVVLPGIATLNDARVDMEVDKDVNWYVDYNYEHFDEKGRMVGTLRMPCFLTHNGEYVDSRSLLKKSLRYVEDELLALLKKYPHMPGLENIDVNEIAHLIFTTATELEFWVKSPRENSPIEALSSSQVMQEMYWQRTRGNVRTALEQTIEMLELYGLEPEMGHKECGGVKGQIDSSGHMTHINEQLEVDWKYNVGLQTADNEILARIIVKEVFRQNGLDISFQAKPIPGVAGSGEHTHVGIAAKLKNGKVVNLFAPADMHKDFLSAVGYGAIMGIMKNYEAINPFISATTDAFNRLKPGFEAPVCIVTSLGLAPDIPSRNRTILAGLIRDLDNPLATRIEMRSPNPYTNTYIAIAAFYLAALDGIKACAASKKTLAQLEKEISKKAGQKGFYLEKDREYRTEEDVFEDFTAEERSKLFGEPPATVWENIRNWEKFPAKKKVIMEGGIFDETVLRSFAEGAMIRWKTELLNRLIPEVRADVIAAKKLHDANTGTAFDNAIWKKIQAVRNKLAKDSAKEDCIFTEIKKAIEAGDHDAVSAKFLEMQKLKESLYALYHDYKQNIID
;
A
#
# COMPACT_ATOMS: atom_id res chain seq x y z
N MET A 1 -32.05 -32.46 17.96
CA MET A 1 -33.51 -32.39 17.96
C MET A 1 -33.92 -31.43 16.87
N LEU A 2 -34.52 -32.02 15.85
CA LEU A 2 -35.15 -31.44 14.68
C LEU A 2 -36.21 -30.38 15.06
N PHE A 3 -36.45 -29.52 14.12
CA PHE A 3 -37.56 -28.65 13.77
C PHE A 3 -37.12 -27.20 13.64
N PHE A 4 -36.89 -26.79 12.41
CA PHE A 4 -37.61 -25.80 11.60
C PHE A 4 -36.99 -25.81 10.19
N ALA A 5 -37.55 -26.65 9.34
CA ALA A 5 -37.46 -26.50 7.91
C ALA A 5 -38.91 -26.42 7.41
N GLU A 6 -39.33 -25.24 6.98
CA GLU A 6 -40.29 -25.12 5.87
C GLU A 6 -40.49 -23.65 5.49
N SER A 7 -40.35 -23.44 4.21
CA SER A 7 -40.99 -22.42 3.39
C SER A 7 -40.44 -20.98 3.45
N ILE A 8 -39.41 -20.70 2.63
CA ILE A 8 -39.40 -19.48 1.83
C ILE A 8 -39.05 -19.90 0.39
N LYS A 9 -40.05 -19.86 -0.48
CA LYS A 9 -39.88 -19.94 -1.93
C LYS A 9 -39.43 -18.57 -2.45
N GLY A 10 -38.33 -18.55 -3.19
CA GLY A 10 -37.95 -17.43 -4.07
C GLY A 10 -36.73 -16.65 -3.57
N GLY A 11 -35.53 -17.12 -3.90
CA GLY A 11 -34.25 -16.49 -3.71
C GLY A 11 -33.24 -17.56 -3.30
N GLU A 12 -32.44 -18.04 -4.23
CA GLU A 12 -31.31 -18.91 -3.89
C GLU A 12 -30.34 -18.08 -3.04
N THR A 13 -30.52 -18.16 -1.72
CA THR A 13 -29.47 -17.81 -0.78
C THR A 13 -28.31 -18.76 -1.05
N ALA A 14 -27.15 -18.21 -1.40
CA ALA A 14 -25.90 -18.95 -1.45
C ALA A 14 -25.77 -19.73 -0.13
N GLN A 15 -26.02 -21.03 -0.17
CA GLN A 15 -25.73 -21.90 0.94
C GLN A 15 -24.25 -21.74 1.24
N CYS A 16 -23.94 -21.31 2.45
CA CYS A 16 -22.61 -21.41 3.04
C CYS A 16 -22.20 -22.89 2.97
N ARG A 17 -21.61 -23.30 1.83
CA ARG A 17 -21.05 -24.64 1.67
C ARG A 17 -19.85 -24.66 2.58
N THR A 18 -19.97 -25.34 3.70
CA THR A 18 -18.84 -25.72 4.56
C THR A 18 -17.76 -26.24 3.62
N ILE A 19 -16.60 -25.57 3.58
CA ILE A 19 -15.46 -26.00 2.77
C ILE A 19 -14.97 -27.30 3.41
N MET A 20 -15.54 -28.43 2.96
CA MET A 20 -15.10 -29.75 3.40
C MET A 20 -13.73 -30.03 2.80
N GLY A 21 -12.76 -30.41 3.62
CA GLY A 21 -11.46 -30.89 3.18
C GLY A 21 -10.37 -29.82 2.99
N LYS A 22 -10.47 -28.66 3.64
CA LYS A 22 -9.39 -27.63 3.59
C LYS A 22 -7.99 -28.20 3.86
N SER A 23 -7.85 -29.15 4.78
CA SER A 23 -6.56 -29.72 5.17
C SER A 23 -5.95 -30.69 4.15
N GLU A 24 -6.70 -31.08 3.10
CA GLU A 24 -6.24 -32.04 2.08
C GLU A 24 -5.80 -31.35 0.78
N LEU A 25 -5.96 -30.02 0.67
CA LEU A 25 -5.62 -29.26 -0.53
C LEU A 25 -4.14 -28.84 -0.52
N LEU A 26 -3.58 -28.63 -1.70
CA LEU A 26 -2.24 -28.10 -1.87
C LEU A 26 -2.27 -26.57 -1.86
N TYR A 27 -1.74 -25.91 -0.85
CA TYR A 27 -1.71 -24.45 -0.77
C TYR A 27 -0.41 -23.84 -1.25
N VAL A 28 0.74 -24.41 -0.87
CA VAL A 28 2.06 -23.84 -1.09
C VAL A 28 3.03 -24.91 -1.59
N ILE A 29 3.85 -24.55 -2.56
CA ILE A 29 5.02 -25.30 -3.00
C ILE A 29 6.28 -24.52 -2.62
N LYS A 30 7.02 -25.03 -1.64
CA LYS A 30 8.25 -24.37 -1.14
C LYS A 30 9.41 -24.51 -2.15
N PRO A 31 10.44 -23.63 -2.12
CA PRO A 31 11.60 -23.72 -3.01
C PRO A 31 12.23 -25.11 -3.08
N SER A 32 12.33 -25.83 -1.96
CA SER A 32 12.87 -27.20 -1.91
C SER A 32 12.03 -28.25 -2.63
N GLN A 33 10.79 -27.94 -2.98
CA GLN A 33 9.82 -28.83 -3.66
C GLN A 33 9.68 -28.49 -5.17
N GLN A 34 10.36 -27.47 -5.67
CA GLN A 34 10.25 -26.96 -7.04
C GLN A 34 11.18 -27.69 -8.01
N THR A 35 11.35 -29.00 -7.81
CA THR A 35 12.05 -29.87 -8.76
C THR A 35 11.06 -30.57 -9.68
N LYS A 36 11.49 -30.96 -10.87
CA LYS A 36 10.64 -31.67 -11.84
C LYS A 36 9.97 -32.90 -11.22
N GLU A 37 10.76 -33.74 -10.54
CA GLU A 37 10.30 -34.99 -9.96
C GLU A 37 9.24 -34.76 -8.88
N THR A 38 9.48 -33.80 -7.99
CA THR A 38 8.55 -33.44 -6.92
C THR A 38 7.26 -32.84 -7.47
N LEU A 39 7.35 -31.95 -8.46
CA LEU A 39 6.19 -31.32 -9.10
C LEU A 39 5.31 -32.35 -9.83
N LEU A 40 5.92 -33.30 -10.55
CA LEU A 40 5.19 -34.39 -11.21
C LEU A 40 4.39 -35.21 -10.18
N GLN A 41 4.98 -35.52 -9.01
CA GLN A 41 4.31 -36.25 -7.97
C GLN A 41 3.20 -35.41 -7.30
N LEU A 42 3.50 -34.19 -6.88
CA LEU A 42 2.53 -33.30 -6.23
C LEU A 42 1.29 -33.07 -7.11
N LEU A 43 1.48 -32.74 -8.39
CA LEU A 43 0.35 -32.50 -9.30
C LEU A 43 -0.36 -33.79 -9.75
N ALA A 44 0.26 -34.95 -9.55
CA ALA A 44 -0.42 -36.25 -9.69
C ALA A 44 -1.33 -36.55 -8.51
N ASP A 45 -0.95 -36.17 -7.30
CA ASP A 45 -1.72 -36.36 -6.07
C ASP A 45 -2.82 -35.31 -5.92
N HIS A 46 -2.57 -34.07 -6.37
CA HIS A 46 -3.45 -32.90 -6.24
C HIS A 46 -4.15 -32.57 -7.58
N LYS A 47 -5.11 -33.41 -7.98
CA LYS A 47 -5.87 -33.26 -9.25
C LYS A 47 -6.79 -32.05 -9.28
N GLU A 48 -7.08 -31.41 -8.14
CA GLU A 48 -7.80 -30.15 -8.05
C GLU A 48 -7.02 -28.99 -8.67
N VAL A 49 -5.69 -29.06 -8.74
CA VAL A 49 -4.86 -28.10 -9.44
C VAL A 49 -4.94 -28.40 -10.94
N GLN A 50 -5.78 -27.65 -11.67
CA GLN A 50 -6.05 -27.85 -13.09
C GLN A 50 -5.33 -26.86 -13.99
N PHE A 51 -4.88 -25.76 -13.45
CA PHE A 51 -4.21 -24.70 -14.19
C PHE A 51 -2.89 -24.30 -13.55
N VAL A 52 -2.03 -23.68 -14.36
CA VAL A 52 -0.81 -23.00 -13.95
C VAL A 52 -0.85 -21.59 -14.49
N SER A 53 -0.30 -20.64 -13.75
CA SER A 53 -0.17 -19.24 -14.14
C SER A 53 1.21 -18.72 -13.76
N LEU A 54 1.80 -17.92 -14.63
CA LEU A 54 3.06 -17.22 -14.38
C LEU A 54 2.73 -15.82 -13.82
N MET A 55 3.15 -15.54 -12.61
CA MET A 55 2.87 -14.28 -11.92
C MET A 55 4.03 -13.30 -12.10
N GLY A 56 4.06 -12.57 -13.21
CA GLY A 56 4.92 -11.40 -13.39
C GLY A 56 4.25 -10.15 -12.82
N VAL A 57 5.03 -9.22 -12.27
CA VAL A 57 4.49 -7.99 -11.69
C VAL A 57 5.09 -6.78 -12.39
N ASP A 58 4.26 -6.05 -13.12
CA ASP A 58 4.67 -4.87 -13.89
C ASP A 58 5.07 -3.67 -12.99
N LEU A 59 5.51 -2.57 -13.60
CA LEU A 59 5.94 -1.37 -12.84
C LEU A 59 4.78 -0.65 -12.13
N ALA A 60 3.53 -0.89 -12.53
CA ALA A 60 2.36 -0.35 -11.84
C ALA A 60 1.89 -1.24 -10.66
N GLY A 61 2.52 -2.40 -10.47
CA GLY A 61 2.16 -3.36 -9.41
C GLY A 61 1.03 -4.31 -9.77
N ASN A 62 0.67 -4.42 -11.06
CA ASN A 62 -0.32 -5.40 -11.51
C ASN A 62 0.37 -6.74 -11.77
N ASP A 63 -0.25 -7.81 -11.32
CA ASP A 63 0.20 -9.17 -11.57
C ASP A 63 -0.49 -9.76 -12.82
N THR A 64 0.25 -10.60 -13.56
CA THR A 64 -0.31 -11.36 -14.69
C THR A 64 -1.04 -12.61 -14.20
N ASP A 65 -2.09 -13.02 -14.91
CA ASP A 65 -2.90 -14.21 -14.54
C ASP A 65 -3.48 -14.91 -15.79
N GLU A 66 -2.63 -15.50 -16.60
CA GLU A 66 -3.04 -16.41 -17.66
C GLU A 66 -3.35 -17.81 -17.12
N LYS A 67 -4.18 -18.58 -17.82
CA LYS A 67 -4.57 -19.94 -17.41
C LYS A 67 -4.00 -20.98 -18.37
N ILE A 68 -2.90 -21.62 -18.00
CA ILE A 68 -2.27 -22.70 -18.74
C ILE A 68 -2.79 -24.04 -18.18
N PRO A 69 -3.40 -24.92 -18.99
CA PRO A 69 -3.81 -26.24 -18.50
C PRO A 69 -2.62 -27.02 -17.92
N VAL A 70 -2.82 -27.64 -16.76
CA VAL A 70 -1.74 -28.35 -16.05
C VAL A 70 -1.06 -29.44 -16.88
N ASN A 71 -1.78 -30.11 -17.77
CA ASN A 71 -1.21 -31.12 -18.67
C ASN A 71 -0.21 -30.53 -19.69
N ILE A 72 -0.44 -29.27 -20.14
CA ILE A 72 0.52 -28.56 -21.01
C ILE A 72 1.78 -28.21 -20.21
N PHE A 73 1.61 -27.69 -18.99
CA PHE A 73 2.73 -27.45 -18.10
C PHE A 73 3.56 -28.72 -17.84
N LEU A 74 2.91 -29.84 -17.52
CA LEU A 74 3.60 -31.11 -17.25
C LEU A 74 4.33 -31.67 -18.47
N HIS A 75 3.77 -31.47 -19.67
CA HIS A 75 4.43 -31.88 -20.93
C HIS A 75 5.72 -31.08 -21.18
N ASP A 76 5.72 -29.79 -20.94
CA ASP A 76 6.82 -28.87 -21.20
C ASP A 76 7.54 -28.37 -19.92
N ILE A 77 7.44 -29.12 -18.82
CA ILE A 77 7.89 -28.69 -17.49
C ILE A 77 9.34 -28.19 -17.46
N ASP A 78 10.24 -28.82 -18.22
CA ASP A 78 11.64 -28.38 -18.28
C ASP A 78 11.78 -26.96 -18.87
N LYS A 79 10.98 -26.63 -19.88
CA LYS A 79 10.97 -25.29 -20.48
C LYS A 79 10.46 -24.24 -19.47
N PHE A 80 9.39 -24.56 -18.71
CA PHE A 80 8.88 -23.68 -17.67
C PHE A 80 9.93 -23.45 -16.57
N LEU A 81 10.57 -24.51 -16.12
CA LEU A 81 11.57 -24.42 -15.06
C LEU A 81 12.89 -23.74 -15.49
N THR A 82 13.16 -23.65 -16.79
CA THR A 82 14.35 -22.98 -17.35
C THR A 82 14.07 -21.58 -17.89
N GLY A 83 12.83 -21.08 -17.79
CA GLY A 83 12.47 -19.72 -18.21
C GLY A 83 12.29 -19.52 -19.72
N SER A 84 12.11 -20.61 -20.49
CA SER A 84 11.98 -20.52 -21.98
C SER A 84 10.56 -20.83 -22.49
N ALA A 85 9.59 -21.02 -21.60
CA ALA A 85 8.30 -21.59 -21.98
C ALA A 85 7.20 -20.56 -22.25
N ALA A 86 7.26 -19.40 -21.67
CA ALA A 86 6.16 -18.46 -21.72
C ALA A 86 6.63 -17.04 -22.03
N GLN A 87 5.78 -16.35 -22.76
CA GLN A 87 5.91 -14.97 -23.14
C GLN A 87 4.59 -14.27 -22.87
N THR A 88 4.65 -13.01 -22.47
CA THR A 88 3.51 -12.11 -22.52
C THR A 88 3.75 -11.04 -23.57
N ASP A 89 2.72 -10.25 -23.84
CA ASP A 89 2.78 -9.14 -24.78
C ASP A 89 2.93 -7.81 -24.02
N GLY A 90 3.66 -6.87 -24.58
CA GLY A 90 3.83 -5.54 -24.00
C GLY A 90 2.52 -4.75 -23.83
N SER A 91 1.41 -5.21 -24.43
CA SER A 91 0.07 -4.67 -24.20
C SER A 91 -0.60 -5.25 -22.93
N SER A 92 -0.08 -6.36 -22.42
CA SER A 92 -0.61 -7.06 -21.23
C SER A 92 0.00 -6.58 -19.91
N VAL A 93 1.07 -5.78 -19.98
CA VAL A 93 1.84 -5.28 -18.82
C VAL A 93 2.10 -3.78 -18.95
N VAL A 94 2.09 -3.06 -17.84
CA VAL A 94 2.31 -1.61 -17.83
C VAL A 94 3.82 -1.33 -17.80
N LEU A 95 4.41 -1.29 -18.99
CA LEU A 95 5.82 -1.00 -19.24
C LEU A 95 5.99 0.08 -20.34
N PRO A 96 5.39 1.29 -20.19
CA PRO A 96 5.45 2.33 -21.24
C PRO A 96 6.89 2.68 -21.60
N GLY A 97 7.16 2.81 -22.90
CA GLY A 97 8.49 3.16 -23.42
C GLY A 97 9.55 2.05 -23.27
N ILE A 98 9.20 0.91 -22.66
CA ILE A 98 10.05 -0.31 -22.60
C ILE A 98 9.50 -1.32 -23.59
N ALA A 99 8.32 -1.90 -23.31
CA ALA A 99 7.64 -2.79 -24.25
C ALA A 99 6.57 -2.01 -25.03
N THR A 100 6.57 -2.13 -26.36
CA THR A 100 5.66 -1.38 -27.26
C THR A 100 4.99 -2.32 -28.24
N LEU A 101 3.96 -1.88 -28.96
CA LEU A 101 3.26 -2.69 -29.96
C LEU A 101 4.17 -3.18 -31.09
N ASN A 102 5.26 -2.47 -31.37
CA ASN A 102 6.24 -2.87 -32.41
C ASN A 102 7.38 -3.73 -31.87
N ASP A 103 7.55 -3.78 -30.55
CA ASP A 103 8.52 -4.57 -29.82
C ASP A 103 7.86 -5.08 -28.53
N ALA A 104 6.90 -5.99 -28.72
CA ALA A 104 5.93 -6.37 -27.72
C ALA A 104 6.34 -7.59 -26.88
N ARG A 105 7.39 -8.31 -27.29
CA ARG A 105 7.76 -9.56 -26.62
C ARG A 105 8.32 -9.31 -25.24
N VAL A 106 7.71 -9.91 -24.24
CA VAL A 106 8.19 -9.96 -22.86
C VAL A 106 8.30 -11.43 -22.45
N ASP A 107 9.52 -11.89 -22.15
CA ASP A 107 9.76 -13.26 -21.70
C ASP A 107 9.56 -13.36 -20.18
N MET A 108 9.10 -14.53 -19.71
CA MET A 108 8.77 -14.79 -18.29
C MET A 108 9.67 -15.88 -17.74
N GLU A 109 10.46 -15.56 -16.73
CA GLU A 109 11.40 -16.45 -16.05
C GLU A 109 10.92 -16.76 -14.63
N VAL A 110 10.63 -18.04 -14.35
CA VAL A 110 10.09 -18.48 -13.04
C VAL A 110 11.13 -18.28 -11.93
N ASP A 111 10.70 -17.67 -10.81
CA ASP A 111 11.50 -17.52 -9.60
C ASP A 111 11.36 -18.77 -8.72
N LYS A 112 12.49 -19.44 -8.46
CA LYS A 112 12.57 -20.66 -7.63
C LYS A 112 13.03 -20.38 -6.20
N ASP A 113 13.31 -19.13 -5.87
CA ASP A 113 13.81 -18.74 -4.56
C ASP A 113 12.68 -18.36 -3.59
N VAL A 114 11.41 -18.33 -4.08
CA VAL A 114 10.21 -17.97 -3.32
C VAL A 114 9.18 -19.09 -3.33
N ASN A 115 8.21 -19.03 -2.43
CA ASN A 115 7.08 -19.96 -2.43
C ASN A 115 6.19 -19.73 -3.66
N TRP A 116 5.71 -20.80 -4.27
CA TRP A 116 4.60 -20.78 -5.21
C TRP A 116 3.33 -21.14 -4.47
N TYR A 117 2.18 -20.66 -4.90
CA TYR A 117 0.91 -20.91 -4.22
C TYR A 117 -0.21 -21.31 -5.18
N VAL A 118 -1.20 -22.02 -4.68
CA VAL A 118 -2.37 -22.42 -5.45
C VAL A 118 -3.53 -21.48 -5.16
N ASP A 119 -3.92 -20.69 -6.15
CA ASP A 119 -5.08 -19.81 -6.10
C ASP A 119 -6.34 -20.61 -6.44
N TYR A 120 -7.23 -20.77 -5.46
CA TYR A 120 -8.46 -21.55 -5.60
C TYR A 120 -9.63 -20.69 -6.06
N ASN A 121 -10.33 -21.17 -7.11
CA ASN A 121 -11.59 -20.58 -7.52
C ASN A 121 -12.72 -21.18 -6.68
N TYR A 122 -13.24 -20.40 -5.77
CA TYR A 122 -14.27 -20.83 -4.84
C TYR A 122 -15.67 -21.02 -5.47
N GLU A 123 -15.85 -20.71 -6.73
CA GLU A 123 -17.10 -20.93 -7.51
C GLU A 123 -16.96 -22.05 -8.54
N HIS A 124 -15.74 -22.57 -8.75
CA HIS A 124 -15.47 -23.63 -9.70
C HIS A 124 -15.04 -24.90 -8.96
N PHE A 125 -15.81 -25.97 -9.12
CA PHE A 125 -15.58 -27.26 -8.44
C PHE A 125 -15.32 -28.36 -9.47
N ASP A 126 -14.42 -29.27 -9.12
CA ASP A 126 -14.19 -30.49 -9.89
C ASP A 126 -15.33 -31.52 -9.67
N GLU A 127 -15.26 -32.66 -10.40
CA GLU A 127 -16.27 -33.72 -10.32
C GLU A 127 -16.40 -34.34 -8.89
N LYS A 128 -15.39 -34.16 -8.03
CA LYS A 128 -15.37 -34.60 -6.64
C LYS A 128 -15.84 -33.53 -5.66
N GLY A 129 -16.20 -32.36 -6.16
CA GLY A 129 -16.64 -31.23 -5.34
C GLY A 129 -15.51 -30.46 -4.66
N ARG A 130 -14.24 -30.63 -5.08
CA ARG A 130 -13.10 -29.84 -4.61
C ARG A 130 -12.97 -28.56 -5.45
N MET A 131 -12.57 -27.48 -4.83
CA MET A 131 -12.30 -26.23 -5.54
C MET A 131 -11.19 -26.43 -6.58
N VAL A 132 -11.37 -25.89 -7.77
CA VAL A 132 -10.36 -25.92 -8.83
C VAL A 132 -9.29 -24.87 -8.54
N GLY A 133 -8.03 -25.32 -8.52
CA GLY A 133 -6.86 -24.49 -8.24
C GLY A 133 -6.05 -24.11 -9.49
N THR A 134 -5.45 -22.94 -9.44
CA THR A 134 -4.40 -22.46 -10.34
C THR A 134 -3.09 -22.35 -9.59
N LEU A 135 -2.07 -23.12 -9.96
CA LEU A 135 -0.72 -22.94 -9.42
C LEU A 135 -0.13 -21.63 -9.95
N ARG A 136 0.02 -20.65 -9.06
CA ARG A 136 0.64 -19.36 -9.36
C ARG A 136 2.14 -19.44 -9.09
N MET A 137 2.95 -19.23 -10.13
CA MET A 137 4.41 -19.26 -10.06
C MET A 137 4.95 -17.84 -10.24
N PRO A 138 5.45 -17.19 -9.18
CA PRO A 138 6.12 -15.90 -9.31
C PRO A 138 7.24 -15.94 -10.34
N CYS A 139 7.32 -14.95 -11.20
CA CYS A 139 8.32 -14.87 -12.26
C CYS A 139 8.87 -13.45 -12.44
N PHE A 140 10.00 -13.36 -13.11
CA PHE A 140 10.59 -12.11 -13.58
C PHE A 140 10.18 -11.87 -15.04
N LEU A 141 10.02 -10.60 -15.42
CA LEU A 141 9.77 -10.18 -16.79
C LEU A 141 11.06 -9.66 -17.42
N THR A 142 11.41 -10.19 -18.59
CA THR A 142 12.54 -9.71 -19.35
C THR A 142 12.11 -9.21 -20.73
N HIS A 143 12.68 -8.08 -21.16
CA HIS A 143 12.49 -7.50 -22.48
C HIS A 143 13.84 -7.30 -23.12
N ASN A 144 14.06 -7.89 -24.30
CA ASN A 144 15.35 -7.88 -24.99
C ASN A 144 16.54 -8.34 -24.12
N GLY A 145 16.30 -9.30 -23.20
CA GLY A 145 17.30 -9.85 -22.29
C GLY A 145 17.55 -9.04 -21.02
N GLU A 146 16.88 -7.90 -20.85
CA GLU A 146 16.97 -7.07 -19.63
C GLU A 146 15.75 -7.27 -18.74
N TYR A 147 15.95 -7.38 -17.42
CA TYR A 147 14.87 -7.45 -16.44
C TYR A 147 14.19 -6.09 -16.27
N VAL A 148 12.87 -6.05 -16.41
CA VAL A 148 12.08 -4.81 -16.50
C VAL A 148 10.89 -4.74 -15.53
N ASP A 149 10.76 -5.69 -14.62
CA ASP A 149 9.63 -5.85 -13.71
C ASP A 149 9.93 -5.42 -12.26
N SER A 150 8.89 -5.25 -11.47
CA SER A 150 8.99 -4.84 -10.08
C SER A 150 9.72 -5.84 -9.19
N ARG A 151 9.55 -7.15 -9.43
CA ARG A 151 10.19 -8.20 -8.64
C ARG A 151 11.70 -8.20 -8.87
N SER A 152 12.14 -8.08 -10.14
CA SER A 152 13.56 -8.03 -10.47
C SER A 152 14.24 -6.77 -9.93
N LEU A 153 13.55 -5.61 -9.94
CA LEU A 153 14.05 -4.38 -9.34
C LEU A 153 14.29 -4.56 -7.83
N LEU A 154 13.36 -5.18 -7.11
CA LEU A 154 13.55 -5.49 -5.69
C LEU A 154 14.73 -6.44 -5.47
N LYS A 155 14.79 -7.56 -6.21
CA LYS A 155 15.88 -8.55 -6.09
C LYS A 155 17.25 -7.93 -6.32
N LYS A 156 17.38 -7.11 -7.36
CA LYS A 156 18.62 -6.37 -7.67
C LYS A 156 18.97 -5.36 -6.58
N SER A 157 17.97 -4.64 -6.06
CA SER A 157 18.17 -3.65 -4.98
C SER A 157 18.69 -4.30 -3.70
N LEU A 158 18.06 -5.39 -3.27
CA LEU A 158 18.47 -6.10 -2.05
C LEU A 158 19.89 -6.65 -2.17
N ARG A 159 20.23 -7.23 -3.32
CA ARG A 159 21.59 -7.71 -3.59
C ARG A 159 22.62 -6.59 -3.57
N TYR A 160 22.32 -5.47 -4.25
CA TYR A 160 23.21 -4.31 -4.24
C TYR A 160 23.43 -3.75 -2.83
N VAL A 161 22.33 -3.60 -2.07
CA VAL A 161 22.41 -3.12 -0.68
C VAL A 161 23.20 -4.09 0.20
N GLU A 162 23.05 -5.40 0.03
CA GLU A 162 23.82 -6.41 0.75
C GLU A 162 25.32 -6.29 0.47
N ASP A 163 25.71 -6.26 -0.81
CA ASP A 163 27.10 -6.19 -1.24
C ASP A 163 27.77 -4.91 -0.69
N GLU A 164 27.11 -3.76 -0.85
CA GLU A 164 27.60 -2.46 -0.38
C GLU A 164 27.69 -2.38 1.15
N LEU A 165 26.67 -2.88 1.87
CA LEU A 165 26.66 -2.84 3.33
C LEU A 165 27.68 -3.80 3.91
N LEU A 166 27.86 -5.00 3.37
CA LEU A 166 28.93 -5.92 3.80
C LEU A 166 30.33 -5.33 3.57
N ALA A 167 30.54 -4.66 2.43
CA ALA A 167 31.79 -3.96 2.16
C ALA A 167 32.01 -2.80 3.16
N LEU A 168 30.94 -2.06 3.47
CA LEU A 168 30.97 -0.94 4.42
C LEU A 168 31.29 -1.43 5.84
N LEU A 169 30.66 -2.50 6.31
CA LEU A 169 30.90 -3.10 7.64
C LEU A 169 32.34 -3.58 7.76
N LYS A 170 32.90 -4.20 6.72
CA LYS A 170 34.32 -4.59 6.70
C LYS A 170 35.26 -3.38 6.75
N LYS A 171 34.91 -2.28 6.07
CA LYS A 171 35.66 -1.02 6.05
C LYS A 171 35.60 -0.29 7.39
N TYR A 172 34.48 -0.39 8.10
CA TYR A 172 34.22 0.25 9.39
C TYR A 172 33.79 -0.79 10.44
N PRO A 173 34.67 -1.70 10.87
CA PRO A 173 34.29 -2.86 11.71
C PRO A 173 33.83 -2.51 13.12
N HIS A 174 34.04 -1.26 13.56
CA HIS A 174 33.64 -0.77 14.88
C HIS A 174 32.59 0.34 14.77
N MET A 175 31.51 0.08 14.01
CA MET A 175 30.39 0.99 13.99
C MET A 175 29.70 1.02 15.36
N PRO A 176 29.39 2.22 15.91
CA PRO A 176 28.76 2.35 17.22
C PRO A 176 27.41 1.61 17.29
N GLY A 177 27.17 0.94 18.41
CA GLY A 177 26.00 0.11 18.66
C GLY A 177 26.11 -1.32 18.14
N LEU A 178 27.20 -1.69 17.46
CA LEU A 178 27.46 -3.05 16.97
C LEU A 178 28.65 -3.73 17.71
N GLU A 179 29.00 -3.26 18.92
CA GLU A 179 30.15 -3.73 19.67
C GLU A 179 30.12 -5.23 19.97
N ASN A 180 28.92 -5.82 19.99
CA ASN A 180 28.69 -7.24 20.26
C ASN A 180 28.71 -8.13 18.99
N ILE A 181 29.03 -7.56 17.82
CA ILE A 181 28.97 -8.25 16.51
C ILE A 181 30.37 -8.24 15.89
N ASP A 182 30.97 -9.41 15.71
CA ASP A 182 32.14 -9.53 14.84
C ASP A 182 31.69 -9.54 13.38
N VAL A 183 31.98 -8.46 12.67
CA VAL A 183 31.60 -8.30 11.25
C VAL A 183 32.20 -9.36 10.31
N ASN A 184 33.34 -9.98 10.73
CA ASN A 184 33.95 -11.07 9.96
C ASN A 184 33.17 -12.39 10.06
N GLU A 185 32.32 -12.52 11.08
CA GLU A 185 31.46 -13.68 11.29
C GLU A 185 30.12 -13.55 10.54
N ILE A 186 29.83 -12.43 9.89
CA ILE A 186 28.62 -12.28 9.09
C ILE A 186 28.73 -13.16 7.84
N ALA A 187 27.77 -14.08 7.67
CA ALA A 187 27.66 -14.95 6.51
C ALA A 187 26.87 -14.25 5.37
N HIS A 188 25.72 -13.67 5.70
CA HIS A 188 24.88 -12.88 4.79
C HIS A 188 23.93 -11.95 5.58
N LEU A 189 23.34 -10.98 4.87
CA LEU A 189 22.33 -10.09 5.44
C LEU A 189 20.92 -10.61 5.16
N ILE A 190 20.00 -10.30 6.06
CA ILE A 190 18.57 -10.62 5.94
C ILE A 190 17.80 -9.29 5.97
N PHE A 191 17.12 -8.98 4.88
CA PHE A 191 16.25 -7.80 4.76
C PHE A 191 14.85 -8.18 5.20
N THR A 192 14.55 -7.97 6.48
CA THR A 192 13.26 -8.30 7.07
C THR A 192 12.22 -7.25 6.72
N THR A 193 11.09 -7.67 6.19
CA THR A 193 9.99 -6.77 5.84
C THR A 193 8.67 -7.39 6.24
N ALA A 194 7.75 -6.59 6.75
CA ALA A 194 6.36 -6.97 7.00
C ALA A 194 5.43 -5.89 6.45
N THR A 195 4.23 -6.27 6.09
CA THR A 195 3.14 -5.38 5.72
C THR A 195 1.93 -5.65 6.60
N GLU A 196 1.16 -4.61 6.89
CA GLU A 196 -0.15 -4.64 7.53
C GLU A 196 -1.16 -4.18 6.49
N LEU A 197 -2.29 -4.86 6.36
CA LEU A 197 -3.26 -4.59 5.30
C LEU A 197 -4.58 -4.09 5.87
N GLU A 198 -4.84 -2.80 5.74
CA GLU A 198 -6.12 -2.20 6.08
C GLU A 198 -7.05 -2.15 4.87
N PHE A 199 -8.34 -2.34 5.11
CA PHE A 199 -9.36 -2.29 4.06
C PHE A 199 -10.74 -1.94 4.60
N TRP A 200 -11.61 -1.41 3.72
CA TRP A 200 -13.00 -1.14 4.03
C TRP A 200 -13.91 -2.24 3.50
N VAL A 201 -14.81 -2.70 4.36
CA VAL A 201 -15.82 -3.71 4.08
C VAL A 201 -17.17 -3.03 3.92
N LYS A 202 -17.86 -3.32 2.83
CA LYS A 202 -19.23 -2.89 2.58
C LYS A 202 -20.18 -4.04 2.82
N SER A 203 -21.03 -3.89 3.83
CA SER A 203 -22.08 -4.87 4.18
C SER A 203 -23.44 -4.41 3.65
N PRO A 204 -24.16 -5.21 2.84
CA PRO A 204 -25.52 -4.92 2.45
C PRO A 204 -26.44 -4.74 3.65
N ARG A 205 -27.54 -3.98 3.50
CA ARG A 205 -28.47 -3.65 4.59
C ARG A 205 -28.97 -4.90 5.34
N GLU A 206 -29.29 -5.96 4.61
CA GLU A 206 -29.85 -7.19 5.15
C GLU A 206 -28.89 -7.91 6.12
N ASN A 207 -27.59 -7.69 5.95
CA ASN A 207 -26.51 -8.33 6.72
C ASN A 207 -25.86 -7.37 7.72
N SER A 208 -26.40 -6.15 7.87
CA SER A 208 -25.71 -5.10 8.62
C SER A 208 -26.16 -5.03 10.06
N PRO A 209 -25.23 -4.98 11.04
CA PRO A 209 -25.54 -4.76 12.44
C PRO A 209 -25.88 -3.28 12.69
N ILE A 210 -27.14 -2.89 12.47
CA ILE A 210 -27.61 -1.48 12.59
C ILE A 210 -27.27 -0.87 13.97
N GLU A 211 -27.29 -1.67 15.03
CA GLU A 211 -26.92 -1.24 16.38
C GLU A 211 -25.48 -0.73 16.49
N ALA A 212 -24.58 -1.22 15.61
CA ALA A 212 -23.20 -0.76 15.59
C ALA A 212 -23.08 0.70 15.15
N LEU A 213 -24.02 1.24 14.36
CA LEU A 213 -24.04 2.65 13.97
C LEU A 213 -24.19 3.59 15.16
N SER A 214 -25.03 3.24 16.13
CA SER A 214 -25.24 4.06 17.33
C SER A 214 -23.96 4.19 18.15
N SER A 215 -23.20 3.10 18.27
CA SER A 215 -21.93 3.09 18.98
C SER A 215 -20.86 3.88 18.24
N SER A 216 -20.76 3.74 16.91
CA SER A 216 -19.73 4.41 16.12
C SER A 216 -19.92 5.92 16.02
N GLN A 217 -21.15 6.42 16.15
CA GLN A 217 -21.43 7.86 16.14
C GLN A 217 -20.97 8.57 17.42
N VAL A 218 -20.85 7.84 18.52
CA VAL A 218 -20.46 8.36 19.84
C VAL A 218 -18.96 8.17 20.10
N MET A 219 -18.37 7.11 19.55
CA MET A 219 -16.96 6.76 19.73
C MET A 219 -16.20 6.99 18.43
N GLN A 220 -15.24 7.91 18.44
CA GLN A 220 -14.42 8.19 17.24
C GLN A 220 -13.49 7.02 16.89
N GLU A 221 -13.07 6.24 17.88
CA GLU A 221 -12.17 5.10 17.71
C GLU A 221 -12.92 3.81 18.04
N MET A 222 -13.00 2.92 17.04
CA MET A 222 -13.59 1.58 17.20
C MET A 222 -12.54 0.48 17.19
N TYR A 223 -11.29 0.83 17.41
CA TYR A 223 -10.15 -0.06 17.41
C TYR A 223 -10.39 -1.28 18.32
N TRP A 224 -10.24 -2.48 17.76
CA TRP A 224 -10.47 -3.75 18.45
C TRP A 224 -11.88 -4.01 18.97
N GLN A 225 -12.88 -3.29 18.52
CA GLN A 225 -14.25 -3.66 18.85
C GLN A 225 -14.66 -4.96 18.17
N ARG A 226 -15.57 -5.67 18.83
CA ARG A 226 -16.04 -6.98 18.37
C ARG A 226 -16.66 -6.90 16.98
N THR A 227 -16.15 -7.67 16.04
CA THR A 227 -16.80 -7.95 14.75
C THR A 227 -18.04 -8.82 14.92
N ARG A 228 -19.03 -8.73 14.01
CA ARG A 228 -20.30 -9.45 14.11
C ARG A 228 -20.74 -9.96 12.73
N GLY A 229 -21.64 -10.94 12.73
CA GLY A 229 -22.29 -11.45 11.52
C GLY A 229 -21.31 -11.95 10.47
N ASN A 230 -21.60 -11.67 9.21
CA ASN A 230 -20.78 -12.11 8.08
C ASN A 230 -19.38 -11.49 8.08
N VAL A 231 -19.22 -10.26 8.60
CA VAL A 231 -17.91 -9.61 8.72
C VAL A 231 -17.00 -10.40 9.66
N ARG A 232 -17.54 -10.88 10.81
CA ARG A 232 -16.80 -11.72 11.72
C ARG A 232 -16.39 -13.04 11.05
N THR A 233 -17.36 -13.70 10.38
CA THR A 233 -17.10 -14.97 9.72
C THR A 233 -16.03 -14.83 8.64
N ALA A 234 -16.13 -13.80 7.81
CA ALA A 234 -15.15 -13.52 6.75
C ALA A 234 -13.75 -13.26 7.32
N LEU A 235 -13.65 -12.47 8.41
CA LEU A 235 -12.36 -12.16 9.05
C LEU A 235 -11.73 -13.44 9.63
N GLU A 236 -12.49 -14.25 10.38
CA GLU A 236 -12.01 -15.51 10.95
C GLU A 236 -11.54 -16.48 9.84
N GLN A 237 -12.33 -16.61 8.76
CA GLN A 237 -11.95 -17.43 7.59
C GLN A 237 -10.71 -16.89 6.86
N THR A 238 -10.55 -15.57 6.79
CA THR A 238 -9.35 -14.97 6.19
C THR A 238 -8.10 -15.35 6.98
N ILE A 239 -8.13 -15.25 8.32
CA ILE A 239 -7.00 -15.65 9.18
C ILE A 239 -6.69 -17.14 8.99
N GLU A 240 -7.70 -18.00 8.98
CA GLU A 240 -7.50 -19.43 8.70
C GLU A 240 -6.83 -19.68 7.34
N MET A 241 -7.26 -18.96 6.30
CA MET A 241 -6.67 -19.11 4.97
C MET A 241 -5.22 -18.61 4.94
N LEU A 242 -4.91 -17.47 5.55
CA LEU A 242 -3.53 -16.96 5.64
C LEU A 242 -2.61 -17.97 6.35
N GLU A 243 -3.11 -18.66 7.40
CA GLU A 243 -2.38 -19.73 8.09
C GLU A 243 -2.11 -20.93 7.17
N LEU A 244 -3.12 -21.39 6.40
CA LEU A 244 -2.98 -22.51 5.46
C LEU A 244 -1.96 -22.21 4.35
N TYR A 245 -1.86 -20.96 3.92
CA TYR A 245 -0.84 -20.50 2.98
C TYR A 245 0.53 -20.22 3.62
N GLY A 246 0.65 -20.37 4.95
CA GLY A 246 1.91 -20.21 5.66
C GLY A 246 2.39 -18.77 5.83
N LEU A 247 1.47 -17.80 5.80
CA LEU A 247 1.80 -16.40 6.08
C LEU A 247 2.01 -16.13 7.58
N GLU A 248 1.61 -17.07 8.44
CA GLU A 248 1.68 -16.94 9.91
C GLU A 248 0.98 -15.64 10.39
N PRO A 249 -0.36 -15.54 10.22
CA PRO A 249 -1.11 -14.34 10.62
C PRO A 249 -0.96 -14.10 12.12
N GLU A 250 -0.81 -12.83 12.52
CA GLU A 250 -0.68 -12.44 13.92
C GLU A 250 -2.02 -11.99 14.50
N MET A 251 -2.79 -11.19 13.73
CA MET A 251 -4.14 -10.82 14.12
C MET A 251 -5.00 -10.32 12.93
N GLY A 252 -6.29 -10.15 13.21
CA GLY A 252 -7.23 -9.43 12.37
C GLY A 252 -8.27 -8.76 13.27
N HIS A 253 -8.55 -7.48 13.05
CA HIS A 253 -9.39 -6.66 13.92
C HIS A 253 -10.07 -5.50 13.20
N LYS A 254 -10.97 -4.82 13.92
CA LYS A 254 -11.50 -3.52 13.48
C LYS A 254 -10.46 -2.44 13.64
N GLU A 255 -10.42 -1.54 12.65
CA GLU A 255 -9.51 -0.40 12.63
C GLU A 255 -10.24 0.91 12.97
N CYS A 256 -9.48 1.99 13.20
CA CYS A 256 -9.97 3.27 13.74
C CYS A 256 -10.98 4.01 12.86
N GLY A 257 -11.14 3.63 11.59
CA GLY A 257 -12.17 4.19 10.70
C GLY A 257 -13.60 3.94 11.14
N GLY A 258 -13.81 2.97 12.03
CA GLY A 258 -15.09 2.67 12.67
C GLY A 258 -16.13 2.11 11.71
N VAL A 259 -17.41 2.48 11.94
CA VAL A 259 -18.58 2.03 11.18
C VAL A 259 -19.34 3.22 10.63
N LYS A 260 -19.64 3.22 9.34
CA LYS A 260 -20.39 4.28 8.65
C LYS A 260 -21.57 3.72 7.86
N GLY A 261 -22.76 4.23 8.13
CA GLY A 261 -23.95 3.98 7.32
C GLY A 261 -23.97 4.88 6.09
N GLN A 262 -24.41 4.31 4.96
CA GLN A 262 -24.68 5.06 3.74
C GLN A 262 -26.18 5.15 3.52
N ILE A 263 -26.67 6.37 3.32
CA ILE A 263 -28.08 6.70 3.15
C ILE A 263 -28.30 7.20 1.73
N ASP A 264 -29.35 6.70 1.06
CA ASP A 264 -29.74 7.16 -0.26
C ASP A 264 -30.45 8.54 -0.21
N SER A 265 -30.85 9.04 -1.38
CA SER A 265 -31.56 10.32 -1.50
C SER A 265 -32.97 10.33 -0.86
N SER A 266 -33.51 9.14 -0.56
CA SER A 266 -34.82 8.95 0.08
C SER A 266 -34.71 8.81 1.62
N GLY A 267 -33.48 8.87 2.17
CA GLY A 267 -33.25 8.70 3.60
C GLY A 267 -33.16 7.24 4.06
N HIS A 268 -33.14 6.27 3.14
CA HIS A 268 -32.99 4.86 3.50
C HIS A 268 -31.52 4.45 3.52
N MET A 269 -31.13 3.69 4.54
CA MET A 269 -29.80 3.09 4.61
C MET A 269 -29.66 2.00 3.54
N THR A 270 -28.62 2.10 2.71
CA THR A 270 -28.31 1.14 1.65
C THR A 270 -27.29 0.10 2.07
N HIS A 271 -26.31 0.48 2.85
CA HIS A 271 -25.24 -0.39 3.34
C HIS A 271 -24.51 0.24 4.53
N ILE A 272 -23.72 -0.56 5.19
CA ILE A 272 -22.78 -0.14 6.23
C ILE A 272 -21.35 -0.42 5.75
N ASN A 273 -20.44 0.48 6.06
CA ASN A 273 -19.01 0.29 5.85
C ASN A 273 -18.31 0.15 7.20
N GLU A 274 -17.39 -0.82 7.30
CA GLU A 274 -16.53 -1.06 8.47
C GLU A 274 -15.08 -1.15 8.01
N GLN A 275 -14.14 -0.57 8.77
CA GLN A 275 -12.72 -0.71 8.50
C GLN A 275 -12.13 -1.87 9.28
N LEU A 276 -11.35 -2.69 8.61
CA LEU A 276 -10.66 -3.83 9.18
C LEU A 276 -9.18 -3.79 8.79
N GLU A 277 -8.38 -4.53 9.57
CA GLU A 277 -6.97 -4.77 9.34
C GLU A 277 -6.67 -6.26 9.55
N VAL A 278 -5.75 -6.79 8.74
CA VAL A 278 -5.11 -8.10 8.93
C VAL A 278 -3.62 -7.93 8.81
N ASP A 279 -2.88 -8.58 9.70
CA ASP A 279 -1.44 -8.58 9.73
C ASP A 279 -0.87 -10.00 9.86
N TRP A 280 0.38 -10.15 9.45
CA TRP A 280 1.11 -11.43 9.44
C TRP A 280 2.60 -11.19 9.66
N LYS A 281 3.30 -12.24 10.03
CA LYS A 281 4.73 -12.16 10.30
C LYS A 281 5.55 -11.67 9.12
N TYR A 282 6.66 -11.01 9.46
CA TYR A 282 7.67 -10.59 8.50
C TYR A 282 8.22 -11.77 7.67
N ASN A 283 8.68 -11.46 6.47
CA ASN A 283 9.45 -12.37 5.65
C ASN A 283 10.67 -11.63 5.05
N VAL A 284 11.44 -12.29 4.21
CA VAL A 284 12.47 -11.62 3.41
C VAL A 284 11.82 -10.82 2.27
N GLY A 285 12.40 -9.68 1.94
CA GLY A 285 11.76 -8.64 1.11
C GLY A 285 10.94 -9.11 -0.09
N LEU A 286 11.49 -10.01 -0.94
CA LEU A 286 10.78 -10.47 -2.14
C LEU A 286 9.56 -11.33 -1.78
N GLN A 287 9.72 -12.28 -0.85
CA GLN A 287 8.60 -13.12 -0.40
C GLN A 287 7.52 -12.29 0.31
N THR A 288 7.89 -11.24 1.04
CA THR A 288 6.92 -10.33 1.68
C THR A 288 6.01 -9.68 0.64
N ALA A 289 6.58 -9.17 -0.45
CA ALA A 289 5.79 -8.54 -1.50
C ALA A 289 4.91 -9.55 -2.28
N ASP A 290 5.38 -10.78 -2.47
CA ASP A 290 4.56 -11.88 -3.02
C ASP A 290 3.41 -12.24 -2.07
N ASN A 291 3.66 -12.29 -0.75
CA ASN A 291 2.66 -12.54 0.29
C ASN A 291 1.58 -11.45 0.33
N GLU A 292 1.96 -10.18 0.10
CA GLU A 292 1.02 -9.06 0.04
C GLU A 292 0.00 -9.22 -1.10
N ILE A 293 0.45 -9.62 -2.29
CA ILE A 293 -0.46 -9.93 -3.41
C ILE A 293 -1.41 -11.07 -3.03
N LEU A 294 -0.87 -12.14 -2.46
CA LEU A 294 -1.66 -13.30 -2.04
C LEU A 294 -2.68 -12.93 -0.96
N ALA A 295 -2.29 -12.16 0.05
CA ALA A 295 -3.19 -11.71 1.11
C ALA A 295 -4.36 -10.88 0.56
N ARG A 296 -4.10 -9.96 -0.37
CA ARG A 296 -5.15 -9.18 -1.05
C ARG A 296 -6.12 -10.05 -1.83
N ILE A 297 -5.64 -11.09 -2.51
CA ILE A 297 -6.49 -12.06 -3.22
C ILE A 297 -7.37 -12.82 -2.20
N ILE A 298 -6.78 -13.36 -1.13
CA ILE A 298 -7.50 -14.12 -0.09
C ILE A 298 -8.58 -13.26 0.56
N VAL A 299 -8.23 -12.06 1.03
CA VAL A 299 -9.19 -11.11 1.65
C VAL A 299 -10.37 -10.88 0.71
N LYS A 300 -10.08 -10.52 -0.55
CA LYS A 300 -11.12 -10.20 -1.54
C LYS A 300 -12.07 -11.38 -1.79
N GLU A 301 -11.54 -12.56 -1.99
CA GLU A 301 -12.32 -13.75 -2.30
C GLU A 301 -13.13 -14.25 -1.09
N VAL A 302 -12.54 -14.30 0.10
CA VAL A 302 -13.22 -14.75 1.31
C VAL A 302 -14.37 -13.80 1.69
N PHE A 303 -14.16 -12.49 1.63
CA PHE A 303 -15.22 -11.51 1.91
C PHE A 303 -16.33 -11.58 0.87
N ARG A 304 -16.00 -11.68 -0.41
CA ARG A 304 -16.98 -11.85 -1.50
C ARG A 304 -17.87 -13.07 -1.28
N GLN A 305 -17.33 -14.21 -0.86
CA GLN A 305 -18.10 -15.42 -0.55
C GLN A 305 -19.07 -15.25 0.61
N ASN A 306 -18.75 -14.37 1.54
CA ASN A 306 -19.63 -14.02 2.65
C ASN A 306 -20.65 -12.92 2.29
N GLY A 307 -20.81 -12.59 0.99
CA GLY A 307 -21.74 -11.57 0.50
C GLY A 307 -21.33 -10.15 0.87
N LEU A 308 -20.01 -9.90 1.01
CA LEU A 308 -19.42 -8.63 1.38
C LEU A 308 -18.53 -8.11 0.25
N ASP A 309 -18.58 -6.82 -0.01
CA ASP A 309 -17.64 -6.15 -0.91
C ASP A 309 -16.52 -5.51 -0.11
N ILE A 310 -15.29 -5.53 -0.62
CA ILE A 310 -14.16 -4.84 -0.01
C ILE A 310 -13.59 -3.76 -0.92
N SER A 311 -12.98 -2.76 -0.30
CA SER A 311 -12.23 -1.72 -0.99
C SER A 311 -10.82 -1.59 -0.41
N PHE A 312 -9.82 -1.72 -1.27
CA PHE A 312 -8.42 -1.41 -0.98
C PHE A 312 -8.03 0.04 -1.33
N GLN A 313 -8.99 0.89 -1.69
CA GLN A 313 -8.71 2.29 -1.92
C GLN A 313 -8.14 2.95 -0.66
N ALA A 314 -7.12 3.78 -0.83
CA ALA A 314 -6.48 4.49 0.29
C ALA A 314 -7.45 5.43 1.03
N LYS A 315 -8.49 5.94 0.37
CA LYS A 315 -9.51 6.82 0.96
C LYS A 315 -10.88 6.63 0.31
N PRO A 316 -11.55 5.49 0.52
CA PRO A 316 -12.84 5.22 -0.11
C PRO A 316 -13.98 6.07 0.46
N ILE A 317 -13.87 6.51 1.71
CA ILE A 317 -14.92 7.26 2.41
C ILE A 317 -14.36 8.59 2.92
N PRO A 318 -14.93 9.73 2.51
CA PRO A 318 -14.53 11.03 3.05
C PRO A 318 -14.87 11.19 4.54
N GLY A 319 -14.04 11.91 5.28
CA GLY A 319 -14.30 12.27 6.68
C GLY A 319 -14.06 11.16 7.72
N VAL A 320 -13.47 10.03 7.32
CA VAL A 320 -13.03 8.94 8.21
C VAL A 320 -11.59 8.54 7.87
N ALA A 321 -10.96 7.66 8.65
CA ALA A 321 -9.63 7.15 8.36
C ALA A 321 -9.57 6.49 6.97
N GLY A 322 -8.42 6.59 6.30
CA GLY A 322 -8.11 5.85 5.09
C GLY A 322 -7.44 4.52 5.40
N SER A 323 -7.21 3.70 4.37
CA SER A 323 -6.53 2.41 4.50
C SER A 323 -5.03 2.55 4.28
N GLY A 324 -4.24 2.05 5.23
CA GLY A 324 -2.79 1.90 5.17
C GLY A 324 -2.36 0.50 4.72
N GLU A 325 -1.13 0.44 4.26
CA GLU A 325 -0.30 -0.76 4.13
C GLU A 325 1.02 -0.44 4.83
N HIS A 326 0.97 -0.34 6.18
CA HIS A 326 2.16 0.02 6.92
C HIS A 326 3.26 -1.00 6.62
N THR A 327 4.43 -0.50 6.23
CA THR A 327 5.54 -1.35 5.80
C THR A 327 6.68 -1.25 6.80
N HIS A 328 6.98 -2.37 7.44
CA HIS A 328 8.09 -2.49 8.39
C HIS A 328 9.35 -2.91 7.66
N VAL A 329 10.46 -2.25 7.95
CA VAL A 329 11.77 -2.58 7.36
C VAL A 329 12.83 -2.75 8.45
N GLY A 330 13.65 -3.79 8.31
CA GLY A 330 14.75 -4.09 9.20
C GLY A 330 15.90 -4.78 8.47
N ILE A 331 17.10 -4.72 9.03
CA ILE A 331 18.26 -5.45 8.52
C ILE A 331 18.83 -6.29 9.65
N ALA A 332 18.91 -7.59 9.42
CA ALA A 332 19.57 -8.52 10.31
C ALA A 332 20.79 -9.15 9.62
N ALA A 333 21.73 -9.64 10.40
CA ALA A 333 22.86 -10.42 9.91
C ALA A 333 22.76 -11.86 10.42
N LYS A 334 22.91 -12.84 9.53
CA LYS A 334 23.12 -14.23 9.91
C LYS A 334 24.62 -14.48 10.04
N LEU A 335 25.01 -14.91 11.21
CA LEU A 335 26.40 -15.26 11.50
C LEU A 335 26.72 -16.69 11.02
N LYS A 336 28.00 -16.99 10.79
CA LYS A 336 28.48 -18.32 10.37
C LYS A 336 28.09 -19.45 11.32
N ASN A 337 27.91 -19.14 12.60
CA ASN A 337 27.45 -20.08 13.63
C ASN A 337 25.90 -20.30 13.61
N GLY A 338 25.20 -19.66 12.68
CA GLY A 338 23.73 -19.74 12.52
C GLY A 338 22.94 -18.74 13.36
N LYS A 339 23.55 -17.98 14.29
CA LYS A 339 22.87 -16.95 15.08
C LYS A 339 22.45 -15.79 14.16
N VAL A 340 21.25 -15.26 14.40
CA VAL A 340 20.75 -14.04 13.76
C VAL A 340 20.86 -12.88 14.74
N VAL A 341 21.33 -11.73 14.26
CA VAL A 341 21.46 -10.49 15.03
C VAL A 341 20.85 -9.32 14.24
N ASN A 342 20.13 -8.46 14.93
CA ASN A 342 19.52 -7.28 14.30
C ASN A 342 20.56 -6.15 14.23
N LEU A 343 20.77 -5.57 13.03
CA LEU A 343 21.75 -4.49 12.85
C LEU A 343 21.20 -3.11 13.21
N PHE A 344 19.89 -2.94 13.38
CA PHE A 344 19.30 -1.67 13.86
C PHE A 344 19.34 -1.55 15.37
N ALA A 345 19.26 -2.68 16.08
CA ALA A 345 19.32 -2.72 17.53
C ALA A 345 20.72 -2.31 18.04
N PRO A 346 20.81 -1.41 19.04
CA PRO A 346 22.08 -1.08 19.66
C PRO A 346 22.53 -2.19 20.62
N ALA A 347 23.81 -2.18 20.99
CA ALA A 347 24.36 -3.14 21.96
C ALA A 347 23.73 -3.01 23.37
N ASP A 348 23.28 -1.81 23.74
CA ASP A 348 22.55 -1.52 24.98
C ASP A 348 21.19 -0.88 24.64
N MET A 349 20.13 -1.69 24.70
CA MET A 349 18.76 -1.30 24.36
C MET A 349 18.14 -0.29 25.34
N HIS A 350 18.65 -0.19 26.57
CA HIS A 350 18.14 0.74 27.58
C HIS A 350 18.81 2.11 27.51
N LYS A 351 19.97 2.20 26.86
CA LYS A 351 20.75 3.43 26.78
C LYS A 351 20.59 4.16 25.45
N ASP A 352 20.50 3.42 24.38
CA ASP A 352 20.51 3.96 23.02
C ASP A 352 19.24 3.53 22.24
N PHE A 353 18.70 4.38 21.40
CA PHE A 353 17.54 4.06 20.55
C PHE A 353 17.91 3.08 19.45
N LEU A 354 18.98 3.34 18.74
CA LEU A 354 19.40 2.63 17.54
C LEU A 354 20.93 2.48 17.48
N SER A 355 21.41 1.48 16.77
CA SER A 355 22.79 1.41 16.32
C SER A 355 23.10 2.48 15.27
N ALA A 356 24.36 2.65 14.90
CA ALA A 356 24.75 3.54 13.80
C ALA A 356 24.13 3.11 12.45
N VAL A 357 23.88 1.81 12.24
CA VAL A 357 23.16 1.29 11.07
C VAL A 357 21.69 1.70 11.12
N GLY A 358 21.03 1.54 12.26
CA GLY A 358 19.63 1.94 12.44
C GLY A 358 19.42 3.45 12.29
N TYR A 359 20.27 4.29 12.90
CA TYR A 359 20.23 5.75 12.70
C TYR A 359 20.46 6.12 11.24
N GLY A 360 21.42 5.47 10.58
CA GLY A 360 21.69 5.68 9.17
C GLY A 360 20.47 5.34 8.30
N ALA A 361 19.84 4.20 8.57
CA ALA A 361 18.67 3.75 7.82
C ALA A 361 17.52 4.76 7.91
N ILE A 362 17.11 5.16 9.12
CA ILE A 362 15.99 6.09 9.28
C ILE A 362 16.32 7.48 8.73
N MET A 363 17.52 7.99 8.97
CA MET A 363 17.92 9.29 8.40
C MET A 363 17.99 9.27 6.87
N GLY A 364 18.46 8.15 6.28
CA GLY A 364 18.52 7.97 4.84
C GLY A 364 17.15 7.98 4.20
N ILE A 365 16.21 7.21 4.75
CA ILE A 365 14.81 7.18 4.27
C ILE A 365 14.18 8.56 4.39
N MET A 366 14.28 9.20 5.55
CA MET A 366 13.65 10.50 5.78
C MET A 366 14.22 11.61 4.88
N LYS A 367 15.54 11.69 4.73
CA LYS A 367 16.18 12.69 3.89
C LYS A 367 15.80 12.56 2.42
N ASN A 368 15.66 11.31 1.94
CA ASN A 368 15.43 11.04 0.51
C ASN A 368 13.95 10.77 0.18
N TYR A 369 13.03 11.01 1.13
CA TYR A 369 11.64 10.60 1.00
C TYR A 369 10.92 11.24 -0.19
N GLU A 370 11.24 12.48 -0.59
CA GLU A 370 10.64 13.11 -1.76
C GLU A 370 10.95 12.35 -3.06
N ALA A 371 12.08 11.63 -3.13
CA ALA A 371 12.37 10.76 -4.28
C ALA A 371 11.71 9.38 -4.17
N ILE A 372 11.39 8.92 -2.96
CA ILE A 372 10.69 7.67 -2.68
C ILE A 372 9.18 7.81 -2.92
N ASN A 373 8.60 8.95 -2.50
CA ASN A 373 7.15 9.15 -2.46
C ASN A 373 6.42 8.92 -3.80
N PRO A 374 6.98 9.19 -5.00
CA PRO A 374 6.36 8.80 -6.26
C PRO A 374 5.97 7.34 -6.36
N PHE A 375 6.74 6.43 -5.75
CA PHE A 375 6.45 5.00 -5.70
C PHE A 375 5.37 4.64 -4.67
N ILE A 376 5.20 5.46 -3.64
CA ILE A 376 4.27 5.23 -2.53
C ILE A 376 2.89 5.79 -2.85
N SER A 377 2.83 7.06 -3.27
CA SER A 377 1.58 7.80 -3.47
C SER A 377 1.34 8.02 -4.97
N ALA A 378 0.95 6.95 -5.68
CA ALA A 378 0.73 6.95 -7.14
C ALA A 378 -0.75 7.11 -7.53
N THR A 379 -1.68 7.32 -6.59
CA THR A 379 -3.12 7.48 -6.82
C THR A 379 -3.67 8.72 -6.11
N THR A 380 -4.78 9.27 -6.62
CA THR A 380 -5.46 10.40 -5.97
C THR A 380 -5.88 10.11 -4.54
N ASP A 381 -6.36 8.91 -4.27
CA ASP A 381 -6.84 8.52 -2.95
C ASP A 381 -5.70 8.46 -1.91
N ALA A 382 -4.47 8.16 -2.33
CA ALA A 382 -3.30 8.24 -1.47
C ALA A 382 -3.11 9.65 -0.89
N PHE A 383 -3.23 10.70 -1.72
CA PHE A 383 -3.14 12.10 -1.24
C PHE A 383 -4.33 12.50 -0.38
N ASN A 384 -5.53 11.96 -0.64
CA ASN A 384 -6.70 12.19 0.19
C ASN A 384 -6.58 11.54 1.57
N ARG A 385 -5.88 10.41 1.68
CA ARG A 385 -5.55 9.76 2.95
C ARG A 385 -4.54 10.57 3.75
N LEU A 386 -3.56 11.16 3.10
CA LEU A 386 -2.45 11.91 3.71
C LEU A 386 -2.83 13.34 4.13
N LYS A 387 -4.10 13.62 4.45
CA LYS A 387 -4.60 14.92 4.94
C LYS A 387 -4.76 14.90 6.46
N PRO A 388 -4.63 16.06 7.15
CA PRO A 388 -4.89 16.16 8.58
C PRO A 388 -6.29 15.66 8.98
N GLY A 389 -6.41 15.14 10.19
CA GLY A 389 -7.69 14.76 10.79
C GLY A 389 -7.83 13.29 11.17
N PHE A 390 -6.88 12.45 10.81
CA PHE A 390 -6.77 11.05 11.24
C PHE A 390 -5.28 10.69 11.29
N GLU A 391 -4.94 9.46 11.64
CA GLU A 391 -3.57 8.95 11.78
C GLU A 391 -2.73 8.97 10.48
N ALA A 392 -3.01 9.86 9.57
CA ALA A 392 -2.36 9.89 8.25
C ALA A 392 -1.03 10.65 8.29
N PRO A 393 0.07 10.07 7.80
CA PRO A 393 1.36 10.74 7.73
C PRO A 393 1.37 11.79 6.62
N VAL A 394 1.34 13.07 6.97
CA VAL A 394 1.37 14.19 6.01
C VAL A 394 2.73 14.89 5.92
N CYS A 395 3.65 14.59 6.83
CA CYS A 395 4.92 15.31 6.98
C CYS A 395 6.09 14.33 6.99
N ILE A 396 7.25 14.76 6.47
CA ILE A 396 8.47 13.96 6.50
C ILE A 396 9.12 14.11 7.88
N VAL A 397 8.58 13.40 8.87
CA VAL A 397 9.00 13.44 10.26
C VAL A 397 8.89 12.05 10.89
N THR A 398 9.81 11.75 11.81
CA THR A 398 9.86 10.48 12.55
C THR A 398 9.70 10.70 14.04
N SER A 399 9.37 9.63 14.77
CA SER A 399 9.44 9.55 16.22
C SER A 399 10.26 8.33 16.64
N LEU A 400 11.09 8.49 17.66
CA LEU A 400 11.89 7.43 18.26
C LEU A 400 11.39 7.02 19.65
N GLY A 401 10.56 7.87 20.27
CA GLY A 401 10.16 7.79 21.66
C GLY A 401 10.82 8.88 22.51
N LEU A 402 10.28 9.10 23.70
CA LEU A 402 10.78 10.13 24.63
C LEU A 402 12.14 9.76 25.22
N ALA A 403 12.38 8.48 25.44
CA ALA A 403 13.64 7.90 25.91
C ALA A 403 13.79 6.47 25.37
N PRO A 404 15.01 5.89 25.39
CA PRO A 404 15.22 4.53 24.88
C PRO A 404 14.35 3.46 25.52
N ASP A 405 13.93 3.65 26.77
CA ASP A 405 13.04 2.78 27.51
C ASP A 405 11.55 3.21 27.45
N ILE A 406 11.25 4.31 26.75
CA ILE A 406 9.88 4.82 26.53
C ILE A 406 9.61 4.84 25.03
N PRO A 407 9.02 3.76 24.46
CA PRO A 407 8.76 3.66 23.03
C PRO A 407 7.83 4.77 22.53
N SER A 408 7.99 5.14 21.28
CA SER A 408 7.05 6.06 20.62
C SER A 408 5.63 5.49 20.59
N ARG A 409 4.66 6.38 20.80
CA ARG A 409 3.24 6.13 20.60
C ARG A 409 2.62 7.13 19.62
N ASN A 410 3.45 7.96 19.00
CA ASN A 410 3.00 8.95 18.03
C ASN A 410 2.65 8.25 16.71
N ARG A 411 1.41 8.38 16.26
CA ARG A 411 0.91 7.84 14.99
C ARG A 411 0.77 8.90 13.89
N THR A 412 1.05 10.17 14.20
CA THR A 412 0.94 11.29 13.25
C THR A 412 2.20 11.52 12.43
N ILE A 413 3.12 10.55 12.44
CA ILE A 413 4.45 10.59 11.81
C ILE A 413 4.51 9.73 10.55
N LEU A 414 5.50 10.02 9.69
CA LEU A 414 5.77 9.25 8.48
C LEU A 414 6.46 7.91 8.77
N ALA A 415 7.38 7.92 9.73
CA ALA A 415 8.14 6.73 10.11
C ALA A 415 8.29 6.65 11.62
N GLY A 416 8.03 5.47 12.20
CA GLY A 416 8.15 5.18 13.63
C GLY A 416 9.22 4.15 13.92
N LEU A 417 9.93 4.30 15.05
CA LEU A 417 10.78 3.26 15.60
C LEU A 417 9.93 2.28 16.41
N ILE A 418 9.90 1.03 15.97
CA ILE A 418 9.30 -0.08 16.71
C ILE A 418 10.42 -0.88 17.38
N ARG A 419 10.29 -1.14 18.68
CA ARG A 419 11.27 -1.89 19.44
C ARG A 419 10.66 -2.60 20.65
N ASP A 420 11.28 -3.68 21.03
CA ASP A 420 11.03 -4.41 22.26
C ASP A 420 12.36 -4.52 23.02
N LEU A 421 12.39 -4.03 24.26
CA LEU A 421 13.61 -3.97 25.07
C LEU A 421 14.15 -5.36 25.42
N ASP A 422 13.26 -6.33 25.56
CA ASP A 422 13.61 -7.72 25.86
C ASP A 422 13.90 -8.55 24.61
N ASN A 423 13.54 -8.04 23.43
CA ASN A 423 13.75 -8.72 22.15
C ASN A 423 14.39 -7.77 21.10
N PRO A 424 15.73 -7.65 21.06
CA PRO A 424 16.42 -6.81 20.07
C PRO A 424 16.07 -7.14 18.61
N LEU A 425 15.68 -8.40 18.31
CA LEU A 425 15.28 -8.80 16.95
C LEU A 425 14.02 -8.08 16.46
N ALA A 426 13.18 -7.58 17.36
CA ALA A 426 11.97 -6.83 17.05
C ALA A 426 12.23 -5.38 16.60
N THR A 427 13.48 -4.88 16.70
CA THR A 427 13.83 -3.49 16.34
C THR A 427 13.71 -3.29 14.83
N ARG A 428 12.82 -2.38 14.40
CA ARG A 428 12.52 -2.08 12.99
C ARG A 428 11.97 -0.67 12.82
N ILE A 429 11.91 -0.20 11.58
CA ILE A 429 11.28 1.06 11.20
C ILE A 429 9.94 0.75 10.56
N GLU A 430 8.86 1.33 11.06
CA GLU A 430 7.53 1.28 10.47
C GLU A 430 7.34 2.49 9.56
N MET A 431 7.13 2.26 8.28
CA MET A 431 6.75 3.28 7.29
C MET A 431 5.23 3.32 7.17
N ARG A 432 4.62 4.45 7.57
CA ARG A 432 3.16 4.56 7.68
C ARG A 432 2.47 5.12 6.43
N SER A 433 3.23 5.59 5.45
CA SER A 433 2.71 6.21 4.22
C SER A 433 2.21 5.23 3.15
N PRO A 434 2.74 4.01 3.00
CA PRO A 434 2.22 3.09 2.01
C PRO A 434 0.73 2.79 2.22
N ASN A 435 0.04 2.44 1.15
CA ASN A 435 -1.38 2.11 1.13
C ASN A 435 -1.61 0.88 0.24
N PRO A 436 -2.76 0.21 0.29
CA PRO A 436 -2.97 -1.06 -0.42
C PRO A 436 -2.82 -1.01 -1.95
N TYR A 437 -2.70 0.18 -2.56
CA TYR A 437 -2.36 0.34 -3.98
C TYR A 437 -0.89 0.66 -4.22
N THR A 438 -0.08 0.76 -3.19
CA THR A 438 1.38 0.91 -3.32
C THR A 438 1.95 -0.35 -3.99
N ASN A 439 2.88 -0.17 -4.92
CA ASN A 439 3.67 -1.28 -5.44
C ASN A 439 4.72 -1.67 -4.39
N THR A 440 4.41 -2.68 -3.59
CA THR A 440 5.19 -3.12 -2.43
C THR A 440 6.64 -3.46 -2.80
N TYR A 441 6.88 -4.07 -3.98
CA TYR A 441 8.23 -4.40 -4.44
C TYR A 441 9.10 -3.15 -4.62
N ILE A 442 8.57 -2.16 -5.35
CA ILE A 442 9.31 -0.93 -5.64
C ILE A 442 9.47 -0.07 -4.38
N ALA A 443 8.45 -0.05 -3.50
CA ALA A 443 8.51 0.67 -2.23
C ALA A 443 9.64 0.13 -1.34
N ILE A 444 9.69 -1.19 -1.13
CA ILE A 444 10.73 -1.85 -0.35
C ILE A 444 12.12 -1.58 -0.95
N ALA A 445 12.27 -1.70 -2.27
CA ALA A 445 13.52 -1.42 -2.96
C ALA A 445 14.01 0.01 -2.69
N ALA A 446 13.12 0.99 -2.83
CA ALA A 446 13.45 2.40 -2.61
C ALA A 446 13.80 2.70 -1.14
N PHE A 447 13.11 2.07 -0.18
CA PHE A 447 13.43 2.23 1.24
C PHE A 447 14.84 1.74 1.56
N TYR A 448 15.23 0.55 1.07
CA TYR A 448 16.57 0.02 1.36
C TYR A 448 17.69 0.77 0.63
N LEU A 449 17.47 1.26 -0.59
CA LEU A 449 18.45 2.12 -1.29
C LEU A 449 18.66 3.43 -0.53
N ALA A 450 17.59 4.07 -0.08
CA ALA A 450 17.68 5.29 0.70
C ALA A 450 18.30 5.04 2.09
N ALA A 451 17.98 3.92 2.74
CA ALA A 451 18.61 3.51 3.99
C ALA A 451 20.12 3.37 3.84
N LEU A 452 20.58 2.75 2.75
CA LEU A 452 22.01 2.56 2.47
C LEU A 452 22.76 3.91 2.37
N ASP A 453 22.18 4.94 1.74
CA ASP A 453 22.77 6.27 1.65
C ASP A 453 23.04 6.87 3.04
N GLY A 454 22.06 6.80 3.94
CA GLY A 454 22.23 7.27 5.32
C GLY A 454 23.20 6.41 6.12
N ILE A 455 23.19 5.08 5.93
CA ILE A 455 24.15 4.18 6.60
C ILE A 455 25.60 4.50 6.16
N LYS A 456 25.83 4.71 4.85
CA LYS A 456 27.11 5.15 4.31
C LYS A 456 27.58 6.46 4.96
N ALA A 457 26.68 7.43 5.10
CA ALA A 457 26.98 8.72 5.72
C ALA A 457 27.31 8.57 7.22
N CYS A 458 26.57 7.77 7.98
CA CYS A 458 26.84 7.51 9.39
C CYS A 458 28.19 6.82 9.59
N ALA A 459 28.49 5.78 8.82
CA ALA A 459 29.77 5.06 8.90
C ALA A 459 30.96 5.99 8.60
N ALA A 460 30.85 6.80 7.54
CA ALA A 460 31.90 7.75 7.17
C ALA A 460 32.11 8.87 8.20
N SER A 461 31.05 9.26 8.93
CA SER A 461 31.08 10.35 9.91
C SER A 461 31.90 10.01 11.15
N LYS A 462 32.05 8.72 11.50
CA LYS A 462 32.69 8.23 12.73
C LYS A 462 32.10 8.82 14.02
N LYS A 463 30.83 9.21 14.01
CA LYS A 463 30.14 9.82 15.15
C LYS A 463 29.67 8.75 16.15
N THR A 464 29.60 9.14 17.42
CA THR A 464 29.00 8.31 18.49
C THR A 464 27.47 8.27 18.34
N LEU A 465 26.80 7.29 19.00
CA LEU A 465 25.33 7.18 18.97
C LEU A 465 24.66 8.46 19.47
N ALA A 466 25.15 9.07 20.55
CA ALA A 466 24.64 10.36 21.05
C ALA A 466 24.78 11.51 20.02
N GLN A 467 25.82 11.50 19.17
CA GLN A 467 25.98 12.48 18.11
C GLN A 467 25.05 12.20 16.92
N LEU A 468 24.76 10.93 16.62
CA LEU A 468 23.79 10.51 15.61
C LEU A 468 22.36 10.85 16.05
N GLU A 469 22.03 10.62 17.32
CA GLU A 469 20.76 11.04 17.90
C GLU A 469 20.57 12.56 17.84
N LYS A 470 21.64 13.33 18.14
CA LYS A 470 21.62 14.79 18.00
C LYS A 470 21.40 15.23 16.55
N GLU A 471 21.93 14.50 15.58
CA GLU A 471 21.73 14.82 14.16
C GLU A 471 20.25 14.69 13.76
N ILE A 472 19.59 13.58 14.09
CA ILE A 472 18.17 13.37 13.74
C ILE A 472 17.24 14.27 14.54
N SER A 473 17.64 14.68 15.73
CA SER A 473 16.87 15.56 16.64
C SER A 473 17.18 17.05 16.47
N LYS A 474 18.02 17.43 15.49
CA LYS A 474 18.40 18.82 15.30
C LYS A 474 17.21 19.69 14.93
N LYS A 475 17.20 20.93 15.42
CA LYS A 475 16.21 21.94 15.07
C LYS A 475 16.53 22.62 13.74
N ALA A 476 15.50 23.11 13.05
CA ALA A 476 15.64 23.87 11.81
C ALA A 476 16.60 25.05 12.03
N GLY A 477 17.49 25.29 11.06
CA GLY A 477 18.58 26.29 11.14
C GLY A 477 19.88 25.74 11.73
N GLN A 478 19.89 24.59 12.41
CA GLN A 478 21.10 23.96 12.92
C GLN A 478 21.82 23.18 11.82
N LYS A 479 23.15 23.35 11.73
CA LYS A 479 23.97 22.61 10.77
C LYS A 479 24.18 21.18 11.26
N GLY A 480 23.78 20.21 10.44
CA GLY A 480 24.08 18.79 10.60
C GLY A 480 25.25 18.35 9.71
N PHE A 481 25.62 17.07 9.81
CA PHE A 481 26.61 16.47 8.92
C PHE A 481 25.96 15.80 7.69
N TYR A 482 24.69 15.41 7.79
CA TYR A 482 24.00 14.67 6.76
C TYR A 482 22.60 15.23 6.44
N LEU A 483 21.78 15.49 7.45
CA LEU A 483 20.41 15.97 7.27
C LEU A 483 20.35 17.45 6.87
N GLU A 484 19.32 17.82 6.12
CA GLU A 484 19.10 19.19 5.61
C GLU A 484 19.02 20.21 6.76
N LYS A 485 19.66 21.38 6.57
CA LYS A 485 19.80 22.40 7.63
C LYS A 485 18.46 23.01 8.05
N ASP A 486 17.58 23.25 7.08
CA ASP A 486 16.41 24.11 7.28
C ASP A 486 15.15 23.31 7.63
N ARG A 487 15.29 22.01 7.97
CA ARG A 487 14.20 21.08 8.33
C ARG A 487 14.47 20.40 9.66
N GLU A 488 13.38 19.94 10.28
CA GLU A 488 13.38 19.00 11.41
C GLU A 488 12.92 17.63 10.91
N TYR A 489 13.46 16.57 11.49
CA TYR A 489 13.18 15.19 11.07
C TYR A 489 12.65 14.32 12.20
N ARG A 490 12.57 14.85 13.44
CA ARG A 490 12.06 14.13 14.60
C ARG A 490 11.15 15.03 15.43
N THR A 491 9.99 14.50 15.82
CA THR A 491 9.14 15.05 16.87
C THR A 491 8.45 13.93 17.62
N GLU A 492 8.21 14.14 18.92
CA GLU A 492 7.37 13.27 19.74
C GLU A 492 5.99 13.92 19.98
N GLU A 493 5.78 15.17 19.52
CA GLU A 493 4.55 15.92 19.61
C GLU A 493 3.58 15.52 18.49
N ASP A 494 2.28 15.73 18.71
CA ASP A 494 1.26 15.49 17.67
C ASP A 494 1.42 16.50 16.53
N VAL A 495 1.68 15.97 15.31
CA VAL A 495 1.96 16.80 14.14
C VAL A 495 0.76 17.66 13.73
N PHE A 496 -0.47 17.26 14.09
CA PHE A 496 -1.70 17.97 13.70
C PHE A 496 -2.20 18.93 14.79
N GLU A 497 -2.05 18.57 16.05
CA GLU A 497 -2.54 19.34 17.17
C GLU A 497 -1.54 20.39 17.64
N ASP A 498 -0.25 20.05 17.66
CA ASP A 498 0.79 20.91 18.22
C ASP A 498 1.46 21.85 17.20
N PHE A 499 1.19 21.65 15.89
CA PHE A 499 1.77 22.48 14.82
C PHE A 499 0.70 23.04 13.88
N THR A 500 0.78 24.31 13.55
CA THR A 500 -0.01 24.93 12.49
C THR A 500 0.36 24.37 11.10
N ALA A 501 -0.48 24.60 10.09
CA ALA A 501 -0.20 24.15 8.71
C ALA A 501 1.08 24.80 8.16
N GLU A 502 1.32 26.09 8.48
CA GLU A 502 2.50 26.84 8.07
C GLU A 502 3.76 26.29 8.74
N GLU A 503 3.69 25.96 10.04
CA GLU A 503 4.81 25.35 10.77
C GLU A 503 5.13 23.96 10.22
N ARG A 504 4.13 23.12 9.99
CA ARG A 504 4.34 21.79 9.37
C ARG A 504 5.05 21.90 8.04
N SER A 505 4.54 22.75 7.16
CA SER A 505 5.12 22.97 5.82
C SER A 505 6.57 23.43 5.90
N LYS A 506 6.86 24.36 6.80
CA LYS A 506 8.20 24.93 6.99
C LYS A 506 9.17 23.94 7.63
N LEU A 507 8.75 23.21 8.68
CA LEU A 507 9.64 22.35 9.46
C LEU A 507 9.82 20.96 8.84
N PHE A 508 8.74 20.38 8.33
CA PHE A 508 8.70 18.97 7.90
C PHE A 508 8.56 18.82 6.38
N GLY A 509 8.38 19.92 5.64
CA GLY A 509 8.19 19.93 4.20
C GLY A 509 6.73 19.81 3.78
N GLU A 510 6.42 20.37 2.62
CA GLU A 510 5.08 20.37 2.04
C GLU A 510 4.89 19.09 1.20
N PRO A 511 3.89 18.24 1.51
CA PRO A 511 3.61 17.08 0.70
C PRO A 511 3.02 17.49 -0.65
N PRO A 512 3.30 16.74 -1.74
CA PRO A 512 2.64 16.96 -3.03
C PRO A 512 1.13 16.72 -2.90
N ALA A 513 0.34 17.46 -3.66
CA ALA A 513 -1.12 17.36 -3.64
C ALA A 513 -1.71 16.52 -4.79
N THR A 514 -0.90 16.20 -5.80
CA THR A 514 -1.33 15.44 -6.98
C THR A 514 -0.26 14.45 -7.43
N VAL A 515 -0.66 13.46 -8.24
CA VAL A 515 0.26 12.48 -8.84
C VAL A 515 1.33 13.20 -9.65
N TRP A 516 0.96 14.22 -10.43
CA TRP A 516 1.92 14.99 -11.23
C TRP A 516 2.95 15.73 -10.37
N GLU A 517 2.51 16.44 -9.34
CA GLU A 517 3.44 17.11 -8.42
C GLU A 517 4.41 16.15 -7.76
N ASN A 518 3.93 14.96 -7.43
CA ASN A 518 4.73 13.91 -6.82
C ASN A 518 5.80 13.37 -7.79
N ILE A 519 5.43 13.05 -9.01
CA ILE A 519 6.38 12.62 -10.07
C ILE A 519 7.45 13.70 -10.33
N ARG A 520 7.06 14.97 -10.33
CA ARG A 520 8.01 16.10 -10.49
C ARG A 520 9.02 16.23 -9.36
N ASN A 521 8.86 15.56 -8.24
CA ASN A 521 9.86 15.54 -7.17
C ASN A 521 11.22 15.00 -7.66
N TRP A 522 11.25 14.12 -8.64
CA TRP A 522 12.49 13.66 -9.25
C TRP A 522 13.25 14.76 -10.01
N GLU A 523 12.54 15.75 -10.53
CA GLU A 523 13.15 16.94 -11.16
C GLU A 523 13.51 17.99 -10.12
N LYS A 524 12.65 18.21 -9.12
CA LYS A 524 12.84 19.18 -8.04
C LYS A 524 14.01 18.80 -7.12
N PHE A 525 14.22 17.50 -6.89
CA PHE A 525 15.21 16.96 -5.96
C PHE A 525 16.20 16.00 -6.67
N PRO A 526 17.00 16.47 -7.65
CA PRO A 526 17.84 15.59 -8.46
C PRO A 526 18.93 14.87 -7.64
N ALA A 527 19.39 15.44 -6.53
CA ALA A 527 20.33 14.77 -5.63
C ALA A 527 19.70 13.57 -4.91
N LYS A 528 18.43 13.68 -4.49
CA LYS A 528 17.68 12.58 -3.85
C LYS A 528 17.31 11.52 -4.89
N LYS A 529 16.96 11.93 -6.11
CA LYS A 529 16.75 11.00 -7.24
C LYS A 529 17.98 10.12 -7.49
N LYS A 530 19.19 10.69 -7.46
CA LYS A 530 20.43 9.94 -7.64
C LYS A 530 20.62 8.82 -6.61
N VAL A 531 20.13 9.01 -5.38
CA VAL A 531 20.23 8.00 -4.31
C VAL A 531 19.44 6.74 -4.68
N ILE A 532 18.20 6.89 -5.16
CA ILE A 532 17.42 5.73 -5.59
C ILE A 532 17.94 5.11 -6.89
N MET A 533 18.72 5.84 -7.67
CA MET A 533 19.37 5.34 -8.89
C MET A 533 20.71 4.65 -8.63
N GLU A 534 21.21 4.63 -7.39
CA GLU A 534 22.46 3.93 -7.07
C GLU A 534 22.39 2.46 -7.46
N GLY A 535 23.52 1.92 -7.94
CA GLY A 535 23.59 0.56 -8.46
C GLY A 535 22.97 0.38 -9.86
N GLY A 536 22.44 1.44 -10.49
CA GLY A 536 21.85 1.38 -11.84
C GLY A 536 20.55 0.56 -11.91
N ILE A 537 19.84 0.41 -10.77
CA ILE A 537 18.63 -0.41 -10.67
C ILE A 537 17.42 0.38 -11.15
N PHE A 538 17.16 1.52 -10.55
CA PHE A 538 16.18 2.51 -11.06
C PHE A 538 16.89 3.46 -12.02
N ASP A 539 17.12 3.01 -13.25
CA ASP A 539 17.69 3.86 -14.29
C ASP A 539 16.65 4.84 -14.86
N GLU A 540 17.07 5.74 -15.74
CA GLU A 540 16.18 6.75 -16.36
C GLU A 540 15.05 6.10 -17.18
N THR A 541 15.26 4.92 -17.74
CA THR A 541 14.26 4.20 -18.53
C THR A 541 13.16 3.67 -17.61
N VAL A 542 13.53 3.01 -16.51
CA VAL A 542 12.59 2.51 -15.49
C VAL A 542 11.80 3.66 -14.86
N LEU A 543 12.49 4.74 -14.43
CA LEU A 543 11.83 5.89 -13.81
C LEU A 543 10.84 6.58 -14.77
N ARG A 544 11.21 6.73 -16.04
CA ARG A 544 10.33 7.29 -17.06
C ARG A 544 9.12 6.39 -17.31
N SER A 545 9.33 5.08 -17.46
CA SER A 545 8.26 4.12 -17.67
C SER A 545 7.26 4.11 -16.50
N PHE A 546 7.77 4.11 -15.26
CA PHE A 546 6.93 4.23 -14.08
C PHE A 546 6.12 5.55 -14.08
N ALA A 547 6.77 6.69 -14.34
CA ALA A 547 6.12 8.00 -14.39
C ALA A 547 5.01 8.04 -15.45
N GLU A 548 5.29 7.55 -16.67
CA GLU A 548 4.29 7.48 -17.74
C GLU A 548 3.12 6.58 -17.36
N GLY A 549 3.36 5.40 -16.77
CA GLY A 549 2.34 4.50 -16.27
C GLY A 549 1.45 5.14 -15.19
N ALA A 550 2.05 5.80 -14.20
CA ALA A 550 1.33 6.52 -13.16
C ALA A 550 0.47 7.67 -13.74
N MET A 551 1.01 8.41 -14.71
CA MET A 551 0.28 9.51 -15.38
C MET A 551 -0.85 9.00 -16.26
N ILE A 552 -0.69 7.89 -16.97
CA ILE A 552 -1.76 7.25 -17.75
C ILE A 552 -2.89 6.83 -16.80
N ARG A 553 -2.56 6.13 -15.71
CA ARG A 553 -3.52 5.71 -14.69
C ARG A 553 -4.27 6.92 -14.09
N TRP A 554 -3.57 7.97 -13.68
CA TRP A 554 -4.17 9.15 -13.09
C TRP A 554 -5.13 9.88 -14.05
N LYS A 555 -4.74 10.06 -15.32
CA LYS A 555 -5.61 10.65 -16.35
C LYS A 555 -6.86 9.81 -16.60
N THR A 556 -6.71 8.50 -16.65
CA THR A 556 -7.83 7.54 -16.80
C THR A 556 -8.78 7.64 -15.61
N GLU A 557 -8.25 7.71 -14.40
CA GLU A 557 -9.03 7.87 -13.17
C GLU A 557 -9.78 9.20 -13.14
N LEU A 558 -9.14 10.30 -13.55
CA LEU A 558 -9.78 11.61 -13.67
C LEU A 558 -11.00 11.55 -14.61
N LEU A 559 -10.84 10.96 -15.79
CA LEU A 559 -11.89 10.93 -16.82
C LEU A 559 -13.02 9.95 -16.49
N ASN A 560 -12.72 8.78 -15.94
CA ASN A 560 -13.67 7.67 -15.83
C ASN A 560 -14.25 7.51 -14.41
N ARG A 561 -13.64 8.08 -13.39
CA ARG A 561 -14.11 8.01 -12.00
C ARG A 561 -14.36 9.39 -11.40
N LEU A 562 -13.31 10.21 -11.24
CA LEU A 562 -13.40 11.42 -10.42
C LEU A 562 -14.31 12.50 -11.00
N ILE A 563 -14.20 12.79 -12.29
CA ILE A 563 -15.12 13.74 -12.97
C ILE A 563 -16.55 13.22 -12.97
N PRO A 564 -16.86 11.95 -13.33
CA PRO A 564 -18.19 11.38 -13.21
C PRO A 564 -18.79 11.44 -11.80
N GLU A 565 -18.01 11.13 -10.76
CA GLU A 565 -18.43 11.23 -9.35
C GLU A 565 -18.82 12.66 -8.99
N VAL A 566 -17.95 13.64 -9.25
CA VAL A 566 -18.24 15.06 -8.97
C VAL A 566 -19.42 15.55 -9.80
N ARG A 567 -19.57 15.07 -11.04
CA ARG A 567 -20.75 15.38 -11.87
C ARG A 567 -22.04 14.84 -11.26
N ALA A 568 -22.01 13.63 -10.70
CA ALA A 568 -23.18 13.06 -10.00
C ALA A 568 -23.55 13.91 -8.77
N ASP A 569 -22.56 14.37 -8.00
CA ASP A 569 -22.78 15.27 -6.87
C ASP A 569 -23.41 16.61 -7.30
N VAL A 570 -22.92 17.19 -8.40
CA VAL A 570 -23.49 18.41 -8.98
C VAL A 570 -24.95 18.20 -9.40
N ILE A 571 -25.29 17.04 -9.97
CA ILE A 571 -26.67 16.70 -10.37
C ILE A 571 -27.55 16.47 -9.15
N ALA A 572 -27.04 15.81 -8.10
CA ALA A 572 -27.75 15.54 -6.86
C ALA A 572 -28.05 16.80 -6.05
N ALA A 573 -27.24 17.85 -6.17
CA ALA A 573 -27.47 19.14 -5.53
C ALA A 573 -28.62 19.91 -6.22
N LYS A 574 -29.89 19.60 -5.87
CA LYS A 574 -31.11 20.18 -6.44
C LYS A 574 -31.65 21.31 -5.58
N LYS A 575 -32.39 22.23 -6.23
CA LYS A 575 -33.18 23.26 -5.52
C LYS A 575 -34.37 22.58 -4.83
N LEU A 576 -34.51 22.80 -3.52
CA LEU A 576 -35.56 22.17 -2.70
C LEU A 576 -36.71 23.13 -2.35
N HIS A 577 -36.52 24.45 -2.47
CA HIS A 577 -37.59 25.45 -2.27
C HIS A 577 -38.12 25.98 -3.59
N ASP A 578 -39.36 26.41 -3.59
CA ASP A 578 -40.02 27.12 -4.68
C ASP A 578 -40.19 28.62 -4.39
N ALA A 579 -40.98 29.32 -5.21
CA ALA A 579 -41.24 30.75 -5.03
C ALA A 579 -42.12 31.07 -3.82
N ASN A 580 -42.90 30.10 -3.30
CA ASN A 580 -43.84 30.29 -2.20
C ASN A 580 -43.21 29.93 -0.84
N THR A 581 -42.30 28.94 -0.84
CA THR A 581 -41.66 28.42 0.38
C THR A 581 -40.27 29.03 0.65
N GLY A 582 -39.62 29.56 -0.39
CA GLY A 582 -38.25 30.09 -0.28
C GLY A 582 -38.14 31.48 0.34
N THR A 583 -37.28 31.63 1.34
CA THR A 583 -36.90 32.90 1.91
C THR A 583 -35.83 33.62 1.08
N ALA A 584 -35.53 34.89 1.41
CA ALA A 584 -34.41 35.62 0.82
C ALA A 584 -33.05 34.92 1.10
N PHE A 585 -32.94 34.27 2.26
CA PHE A 585 -31.76 33.50 2.65
C PHE A 585 -31.59 32.25 1.79
N ASP A 586 -32.65 31.47 1.60
CA ASP A 586 -32.62 30.25 0.77
C ASP A 586 -32.23 30.59 -0.69
N ASN A 587 -32.81 31.67 -1.23
CA ASN A 587 -32.46 32.13 -2.57
C ASN A 587 -31.00 32.60 -2.68
N ALA A 588 -30.45 33.24 -1.64
CA ALA A 588 -29.07 33.69 -1.62
C ALA A 588 -28.09 32.50 -1.57
N ILE A 589 -28.34 31.49 -0.72
CA ILE A 589 -27.50 30.28 -0.67
C ILE A 589 -27.60 29.53 -1.98
N TRP A 590 -28.82 29.32 -2.51
CA TRP A 590 -29.02 28.62 -3.77
C TRP A 590 -28.28 29.29 -4.94
N LYS A 591 -28.26 30.63 -4.97
CA LYS A 591 -27.47 31.37 -5.99
C LYS A 591 -25.97 31.03 -5.92
N LYS A 592 -25.39 30.91 -4.71
CA LYS A 592 -24.01 30.49 -4.51
C LYS A 592 -23.80 29.03 -5.00
N ILE A 593 -24.68 28.12 -4.60
CA ILE A 593 -24.66 26.72 -5.04
C ILE A 593 -24.70 26.66 -6.57
N GLN A 594 -25.61 27.39 -7.21
CA GLN A 594 -25.75 27.39 -8.66
C GLN A 594 -24.49 27.91 -9.37
N ALA A 595 -23.81 28.92 -8.80
CA ALA A 595 -22.55 29.42 -9.33
C ALA A 595 -21.45 28.34 -9.30
N VAL A 596 -21.30 27.62 -8.17
CA VAL A 596 -20.34 26.52 -8.05
C VAL A 596 -20.67 25.38 -9.01
N ARG A 597 -21.94 24.97 -9.10
CA ARG A 597 -22.40 23.92 -10.02
C ARG A 597 -22.09 24.28 -11.48
N ASN A 598 -22.34 25.54 -11.88
CA ASN A 598 -22.05 25.99 -13.24
C ASN A 598 -20.54 25.96 -13.52
N LYS A 599 -19.72 26.46 -12.60
CA LYS A 599 -18.27 26.46 -12.75
C LYS A 599 -17.69 25.04 -12.85
N LEU A 600 -18.24 24.09 -12.11
CA LEU A 600 -17.81 22.68 -12.16
C LEU A 600 -18.18 22.01 -13.49
N ALA A 601 -19.44 22.13 -13.94
CA ALA A 601 -20.02 21.19 -14.88
C ALA A 601 -20.74 21.79 -16.11
N LYS A 602 -20.85 23.11 -16.23
CA LYS A 602 -21.64 23.75 -17.30
C LYS A 602 -20.82 24.73 -18.10
N ASP A 603 -20.51 24.36 -19.34
CA ASP A 603 -19.88 25.27 -20.29
C ASP A 603 -20.83 26.45 -20.65
N SER A 604 -20.25 27.58 -20.91
CA SER A 604 -20.93 28.78 -21.41
C SER A 604 -20.34 29.17 -22.76
N ALA A 605 -21.00 30.14 -23.44
CA ALA A 605 -20.47 30.67 -24.69
C ALA A 605 -19.14 31.46 -24.53
N LYS A 606 -18.74 31.78 -23.30
CA LYS A 606 -17.55 32.58 -22.99
C LYS A 606 -16.46 31.78 -22.28
N GLU A 607 -16.82 30.79 -21.51
CA GLU A 607 -15.90 30.08 -20.62
C GLU A 607 -16.27 28.60 -20.56
N ASP A 608 -15.28 27.74 -20.58
CA ASP A 608 -15.42 26.32 -20.31
C ASP A 608 -15.59 26.07 -18.79
N CYS A 609 -16.30 25.01 -18.43
CA CYS A 609 -16.33 24.55 -17.05
C CYS A 609 -15.07 23.74 -16.71
N ILE A 610 -14.82 23.56 -15.42
CA ILE A 610 -13.62 22.85 -14.93
C ILE A 610 -13.49 21.44 -15.54
N PHE A 611 -14.58 20.71 -15.72
CA PHE A 611 -14.51 19.37 -16.33
C PHE A 611 -14.04 19.42 -17.79
N THR A 612 -14.45 20.41 -18.54
CA THR A 612 -14.00 20.63 -19.93
C THR A 612 -12.55 21.11 -19.97
N GLU A 613 -12.17 22.03 -19.08
CA GLU A 613 -10.78 22.50 -18.97
C GLU A 613 -9.81 21.34 -18.66
N ILE A 614 -10.14 20.45 -17.70
CA ILE A 614 -9.33 19.26 -17.39
C ILE A 614 -9.18 18.36 -18.62
N LYS A 615 -10.28 18.07 -19.34
CA LYS A 615 -10.24 17.23 -20.54
C LYS A 615 -9.33 17.83 -21.62
N LYS A 616 -9.48 19.12 -21.90
CA LYS A 616 -8.63 19.83 -22.87
C LYS A 616 -7.14 19.83 -22.46
N ALA A 617 -6.85 20.02 -21.18
CA ALA A 617 -5.48 19.94 -20.66
C ALA A 617 -4.88 18.53 -20.81
N ILE A 618 -5.68 17.47 -20.57
CA ILE A 618 -5.26 16.08 -20.79
C ILE A 618 -4.97 15.83 -22.28
N GLU A 619 -5.83 16.27 -23.18
CA GLU A 619 -5.67 16.14 -24.63
C GLU A 619 -4.44 16.91 -25.15
N ALA A 620 -4.15 18.07 -24.56
CA ALA A 620 -2.97 18.86 -24.87
C ALA A 620 -1.67 18.32 -24.26
N GLY A 621 -1.74 17.33 -23.35
CA GLY A 621 -0.58 16.85 -22.61
C GLY A 621 -0.03 17.83 -21.58
N ASP A 622 -0.80 18.85 -21.22
CA ASP A 622 -0.41 19.88 -20.23
C ASP A 622 -0.70 19.41 -18.80
N HIS A 623 0.24 18.67 -18.24
CA HIS A 623 0.11 18.07 -16.91
C HIS A 623 0.07 19.10 -15.77
N ASP A 624 0.72 20.26 -15.93
CA ASP A 624 0.65 21.36 -14.96
C ASP A 624 -0.77 21.93 -14.91
N ALA A 625 -1.39 22.15 -16.07
CA ALA A 625 -2.78 22.58 -16.14
C ALA A 625 -3.74 21.52 -15.59
N VAL A 626 -3.54 20.22 -15.89
CA VAL A 626 -4.35 19.14 -15.32
C VAL A 626 -4.29 19.18 -13.80
N SER A 627 -3.09 19.29 -13.22
CA SER A 627 -2.89 19.33 -11.77
C SER A 627 -3.58 20.54 -11.14
N ALA A 628 -3.38 21.73 -11.68
CA ALA A 628 -3.98 22.97 -11.17
C ALA A 628 -5.52 22.93 -11.23
N LYS A 629 -6.09 22.46 -12.36
CA LYS A 629 -7.54 22.37 -12.54
C LYS A 629 -8.17 21.26 -11.71
N PHE A 630 -7.47 20.15 -11.49
CA PHE A 630 -7.90 19.13 -10.55
C PHE A 630 -8.00 19.66 -9.12
N LEU A 631 -7.02 20.42 -8.63
CA LEU A 631 -7.07 21.02 -7.30
C LEU A 631 -8.19 22.08 -7.19
N GLU A 632 -8.44 22.84 -8.27
CA GLU A 632 -9.58 23.75 -8.34
C GLU A 632 -10.91 23.00 -8.27
N MET A 633 -11.04 21.87 -8.98
CA MET A 633 -12.21 20.98 -8.93
C MET A 633 -12.46 20.49 -7.51
N GLN A 634 -11.43 20.03 -6.78
CA GLN A 634 -11.57 19.55 -5.39
C GLN A 634 -12.07 20.67 -4.45
N LYS A 635 -11.52 21.86 -4.53
CA LYS A 635 -11.96 23.02 -3.73
C LYS A 635 -13.42 23.39 -4.03
N LEU A 636 -13.82 23.36 -5.30
CA LEU A 636 -15.21 23.61 -5.69
C LEU A 636 -16.15 22.51 -5.21
N LYS A 637 -15.73 21.25 -5.23
CA LYS A 637 -16.48 20.12 -4.67
C LYS A 637 -16.73 20.30 -3.17
N GLU A 638 -15.67 20.61 -2.41
CA GLU A 638 -15.78 20.90 -0.96
C GLU A 638 -16.74 22.07 -0.69
N SER A 639 -16.62 23.15 -1.45
CA SER A 639 -17.53 24.29 -1.37
C SER A 639 -18.98 23.93 -1.69
N LEU A 640 -19.21 23.08 -2.72
CA LEU A 640 -20.54 22.58 -3.05
C LEU A 640 -21.16 21.79 -1.90
N TYR A 641 -20.39 20.91 -1.27
CA TYR A 641 -20.84 20.10 -0.14
C TYR A 641 -21.22 20.97 1.06
N ALA A 642 -20.35 21.91 1.46
CA ALA A 642 -20.62 22.81 2.57
C ALA A 642 -21.88 23.66 2.32
N LEU A 643 -21.96 24.33 1.18
CA LEU A 643 -23.11 25.17 0.83
C LEU A 643 -24.42 24.37 0.73
N TYR A 644 -24.36 23.16 0.16
CA TYR A 644 -25.55 22.34 0.01
C TYR A 644 -25.98 21.69 1.32
N HIS A 645 -25.04 21.39 2.20
CA HIS A 645 -25.35 20.95 3.57
C HIS A 645 -26.10 22.04 4.34
N ASP A 646 -25.55 23.27 4.39
CA ASP A 646 -26.18 24.41 5.06
C ASP A 646 -27.56 24.73 4.48
N TYR A 647 -27.68 24.66 3.15
CA TYR A 647 -28.95 24.87 2.47
C TYR A 647 -30.00 23.85 2.88
N LYS A 648 -29.66 22.55 2.89
CA LYS A 648 -30.61 21.47 3.29
C LYS A 648 -31.06 21.59 4.75
N GLN A 649 -30.16 21.98 5.66
CA GLN A 649 -30.49 22.14 7.07
C GLN A 649 -31.51 23.27 7.30
N ASN A 650 -31.58 24.25 6.42
CA ASN A 650 -32.51 25.37 6.52
C ASN A 650 -33.88 25.10 5.86
N ILE A 651 -34.00 24.04 5.09
CA ILE A 651 -35.28 23.62 4.46
C ILE A 651 -36.06 22.78 5.47
N ILE A 652 -37.30 23.15 5.72
CA ILE A 652 -38.17 22.52 6.74
C ILE A 652 -39.42 21.85 6.16
N ASP A 653 -39.57 21.82 4.83
CA ASP A 653 -40.68 21.15 4.12
C ASP A 653 -40.23 19.88 3.38
#